data_adacbc86d9c4c6ad452b28f2f4630e1b
#
_entry.id   adacbc86d9c4c6ad452b28f2f4630e1b
#
_cell.length_a   1.000
_cell.length_b   1.000
_cell.length_c   1.000
_cell.angle_alpha   90.00
_cell.angle_beta   90.00
_cell.angle_gamma   90.00
#
_symmetry.space_group_name_H-M   'P 1'
#
loop_
_entity.id
_entity.type
_entity.pdbx_description
1 polymer ?
#
loop_
_entity_poly.entity_id
_entity_poly.type
_entity_poly.pdbx_seq_one_letter_code
_entity_poly.pdbx_strand_id
1 'polypeptide(L)'
;MTEKQKYLLKLFREVDEICREHNLRYVLAGGSLIGALRHEGFVPWDDDVDLYMPRPDWEKFVEICKTELPPERAIQCSDVDRNYTNSFPRYASTDTCAIHKSQIIGRDCGGEIIDILTLDPIPADDREYEKYRTHMMIYSDLINPSVVYSDRWEIPVSMYLKYLLSCIFLGKNRTLAKLEKIMFSYKEEECDRYAMRWGGCPFLFDKDMMFPVKEGLFEGQKAMIPNKCSDYLIWHYGDEWAYMPPHDSREGHVAVCLDSGSYQELRDDYMPNIRKGRLRRESVFRKIYNIRTAKKRYKVRQEGLAMKAHTVSWDLKEAISESGLKISELVERKDFHRLSALFGSYYKNQLSADFIGREDYANIYAFYHPILVDVEDDVFYAAMLTLFYTERVSKAYRMMEVREKLDHITPEMEELRTDIDLFRKVADHYEFHRMKEAELICGDLLKKYPGHPGLMKFRCRFLMERAGENRLEAERFLEKALKLFPEDGYFLKYKADILWMNGEIQKATQLYVQVKEKTSNGIVWLEMDRVFRKYKTEVLRKCEELLSKKSREEALQLMELWRQLIPEDEEVQGAWHLAKVACAHTQSEVEEEIAEICEVIETPMLTSAPKTGEHTMYRKALTRAWKRLGYPAELAKLRTQTICTSDESELEWLSEQVRSRQIHREECAWAYKLIGDIRKKQGQTREAFANYKKVLDYEMPSYLKTEMYRIYISDLTEGSERITNFAKKADVTTAFNSWLDKYGSIEDIKALVTRLV
;
A
#
# COMPACT_ATOMS: atom_id res chain seq x y z
N MET A 1 -2.71 7.10 5.32
CA MET A 1 -1.39 6.85 5.96
C MET A 1 -1.54 6.66 7.46
N THR A 2 -0.83 5.69 8.03
CA THR A 2 -0.69 5.51 9.49
C THR A 2 0.20 6.61 10.09
N GLU A 3 0.18 6.80 11.41
CA GLU A 3 1.08 7.76 12.07
C GLU A 3 2.56 7.43 11.84
N LYS A 4 2.90 6.13 11.81
CA LYS A 4 4.24 5.67 11.45
C LYS A 4 4.63 6.08 10.03
N GLN A 5 3.76 5.83 9.04
CA GLN A 5 4.02 6.22 7.66
C GLN A 5 4.18 7.74 7.50
N LYS A 6 3.43 8.55 8.24
CA LYS A 6 3.61 10.02 8.26
C LYS A 6 4.99 10.41 8.79
N TYR A 7 5.46 9.72 9.83
CA TYR A 7 6.78 10.00 10.39
C TYR A 7 7.91 9.53 9.45
N LEU A 8 7.78 8.33 8.86
CA LEU A 8 8.72 7.84 7.85
C LEU A 8 8.78 8.77 6.63
N LEU A 9 7.64 9.30 6.19
CA LEU A 9 7.59 10.29 5.11
C LEU A 9 8.36 11.56 5.47
N LYS A 10 8.31 12.01 6.73
CA LYS A 10 9.11 13.13 7.20
C LYS A 10 10.61 12.82 7.09
N LEU A 11 11.06 11.67 7.58
CA LEU A 11 12.46 11.25 7.47
C LEU A 11 12.91 11.10 6.02
N PHE A 12 12.06 10.54 5.18
CA PHE A 12 12.36 10.41 3.75
C PHE A 12 12.52 11.77 3.06
N ARG A 13 11.68 12.74 3.40
CA ARG A 13 11.80 14.12 2.88
C ARG A 13 13.13 14.75 3.25
N GLU A 14 13.56 14.59 4.48
CA GLU A 14 14.85 15.09 4.95
C GLU A 14 16.02 14.48 4.13
N VAL A 15 15.97 13.18 3.86
CA VAL A 15 16.97 12.50 3.01
C VAL A 15 16.91 12.98 1.56
N ASP A 16 15.70 13.11 0.98
CA ASP A 16 15.51 13.59 -0.40
C ASP A 16 16.00 15.02 -0.58
N GLU A 17 15.72 15.93 0.38
CA GLU A 17 16.18 17.31 0.39
C GLU A 17 17.71 17.37 0.37
N ILE A 18 18.40 16.68 1.28
CA ILE A 18 19.85 16.60 1.30
C ILE A 18 20.40 16.08 -0.04
N CYS A 19 19.79 15.01 -0.57
CA CYS A 19 20.25 14.44 -1.83
C CYS A 19 20.07 15.41 -3.01
N ARG A 20 18.96 16.12 -3.08
CA ARG A 20 18.68 17.10 -4.16
C ARG A 20 19.57 18.33 -4.05
N GLU A 21 19.77 18.89 -2.87
CA GLU A 21 20.63 20.05 -2.63
C GLU A 21 22.09 19.78 -3.03
N HIS A 22 22.56 18.56 -2.77
CA HIS A 22 23.95 18.18 -3.04
C HIS A 22 24.14 17.35 -4.32
N ASN A 23 23.10 17.22 -5.16
CA ASN A 23 23.12 16.43 -6.40
C ASN A 23 23.57 14.97 -6.18
N LEU A 24 23.09 14.35 -5.11
CA LEU A 24 23.32 12.94 -4.80
C LEU A 24 22.20 12.10 -5.40
N ARG A 25 22.55 10.91 -5.89
CA ARG A 25 21.61 9.97 -6.46
C ARG A 25 21.17 8.96 -5.41
N TYR A 26 19.89 8.73 -5.34
CA TYR A 26 19.31 7.55 -4.71
C TYR A 26 18.18 7.01 -5.60
N VAL A 27 17.66 5.84 -5.31
CA VAL A 27 16.40 5.34 -5.88
C VAL A 27 15.60 4.63 -4.80
N LEU A 28 14.26 4.76 -4.87
CA LEU A 28 13.38 3.92 -4.07
C LEU A 28 13.60 2.44 -4.41
N ALA A 29 13.59 1.59 -3.39
CA ALA A 29 13.87 0.18 -3.51
C ALA A 29 12.76 -0.68 -2.90
N GLY A 30 12.77 -1.98 -3.14
CA GLY A 30 11.91 -2.93 -2.46
C GLY A 30 10.42 -2.57 -2.48
N GLY A 31 9.79 -2.67 -1.31
CA GLY A 31 8.40 -2.32 -1.07
C GLY A 31 8.10 -0.85 -1.35
N SER A 32 9.04 0.05 -1.05
CA SER A 32 8.88 1.49 -1.31
C SER A 32 8.75 1.82 -2.81
N LEU A 33 9.47 1.10 -3.70
CA LEU A 33 9.27 1.26 -5.14
C LEU A 33 7.94 0.67 -5.61
N ILE A 34 7.54 -0.50 -5.08
CA ILE A 34 6.19 -1.04 -5.34
C ILE A 34 5.14 -0.01 -4.94
N GLY A 35 5.31 0.61 -3.78
CA GLY A 35 4.45 1.67 -3.28
C GLY A 35 4.32 2.83 -4.25
N ALA A 36 5.45 3.38 -4.71
CA ALA A 36 5.49 4.47 -5.68
C ALA A 36 4.75 4.13 -6.99
N LEU A 37 4.93 2.92 -7.52
CA LEU A 37 4.38 2.52 -8.82
C LEU A 37 2.95 2.00 -8.76
N ARG A 38 2.53 1.43 -7.63
CA ARG A 38 1.25 0.76 -7.47
C ARG A 38 0.23 1.56 -6.65
N HIS A 39 0.72 2.48 -5.79
CA HIS A 39 -0.09 3.26 -4.87
C HIS A 39 0.16 4.77 -4.93
N GLU A 40 1.16 5.23 -5.68
CA GLU A 40 1.67 6.61 -5.64
C GLU A 40 2.11 7.05 -4.22
N GLY A 41 2.47 6.09 -3.36
CA GLY A 41 2.80 6.29 -1.96
C GLY A 41 3.19 4.98 -1.28
N PHE A 42 2.97 4.87 0.01
CA PHE A 42 3.22 3.63 0.73
C PHE A 42 2.32 2.49 0.25
N VAL A 43 2.83 1.27 0.26
CA VAL A 43 1.98 0.10 0.32
C VAL A 43 1.19 0.19 1.63
N PRO A 44 -0.16 0.02 1.65
CA PRO A 44 -0.98 0.36 2.82
C PRO A 44 -0.58 -0.31 4.15
N TRP A 45 0.01 -1.51 4.10
CA TRP A 45 0.48 -2.27 5.26
C TRP A 45 1.99 -2.21 5.48
N ASP A 46 2.73 -1.49 4.61
CA ASP A 46 4.18 -1.35 4.72
C ASP A 46 4.55 -0.32 5.79
N ASP A 47 5.65 -0.57 6.47
CA ASP A 47 6.04 0.20 7.63
C ASP A 47 7.53 0.54 7.67
N ASP A 48 8.17 0.57 6.50
CA ASP A 48 9.55 0.98 6.27
C ASP A 48 9.72 1.80 4.97
N VAL A 49 10.89 2.35 4.76
CA VAL A 49 11.32 2.97 3.51
C VAL A 49 12.74 2.52 3.19
N ASP A 50 12.89 1.91 2.03
CA ASP A 50 14.16 1.41 1.52
C ASP A 50 14.67 2.28 0.37
N LEU A 51 15.94 2.66 0.44
CA LEU A 51 16.63 3.40 -0.61
C LEU A 51 17.88 2.64 -1.08
N TYR A 52 18.15 2.66 -2.37
CA TYR A 52 19.46 2.31 -2.91
C TYR A 52 20.25 3.57 -3.23
N MET A 53 21.51 3.61 -2.81
CA MET A 53 22.40 4.73 -3.06
C MET A 53 23.76 4.23 -3.56
N PRO A 54 24.29 4.76 -4.69
CA PRO A 54 25.64 4.43 -5.15
C PRO A 54 26.70 4.73 -4.08
N ARG A 55 27.72 3.89 -3.96
CA ARG A 55 28.81 4.07 -2.99
C ARG A 55 29.39 5.48 -2.99
N PRO A 56 29.73 6.08 -4.13
CA PRO A 56 30.28 7.45 -4.14
C PRO A 56 29.33 8.52 -3.62
N ASP A 57 28.03 8.36 -3.86
CA ASP A 57 27.01 9.27 -3.35
C ASP A 57 26.78 9.06 -1.85
N TRP A 58 26.79 7.81 -1.37
CA TRP A 58 26.73 7.48 0.05
C TRP A 58 27.91 8.09 0.85
N GLU A 59 29.11 7.97 0.36
CA GLU A 59 30.29 8.52 1.02
C GLU A 59 30.18 10.05 1.17
N LYS A 60 29.72 10.75 0.13
CA LYS A 60 29.42 12.19 0.20
C LYS A 60 28.28 12.49 1.16
N PHE A 61 27.19 11.71 1.11
CA PHE A 61 26.05 11.88 2.01
C PHE A 61 26.48 11.81 3.48
N VAL A 62 27.31 10.85 3.85
CA VAL A 62 27.86 10.74 5.22
C VAL A 62 28.67 11.95 5.61
N GLU A 63 29.53 12.49 4.72
CA GLU A 63 30.33 13.69 5.01
C GLU A 63 29.44 14.93 5.20
N ILE A 64 28.43 15.12 4.39
CA ILE A 64 27.43 16.20 4.51
C ILE A 64 26.69 16.09 5.84
N CYS A 65 26.22 14.90 6.18
CA CYS A 65 25.50 14.65 7.43
C CYS A 65 26.32 14.92 8.70
N LYS A 66 27.65 14.97 8.64
CA LYS A 66 28.48 15.38 9.81
C LYS A 66 28.26 16.82 10.21
N THR A 67 27.85 17.68 9.30
CA THR A 67 27.69 19.13 9.51
C THR A 67 26.23 19.58 9.42
N GLU A 68 25.37 18.90 8.68
CA GLU A 68 24.02 19.36 8.37
C GLU A 68 22.93 18.54 9.07
N LEU A 69 23.30 17.47 9.80
CA LEU A 69 22.33 16.60 10.44
C LEU A 69 21.65 17.29 11.62
N PRO A 70 20.30 17.29 11.69
CA PRO A 70 19.58 17.78 12.86
C PRO A 70 19.94 16.99 14.13
N PRO A 71 19.86 17.60 15.33
CA PRO A 71 20.20 16.94 16.60
C PRO A 71 19.42 15.66 16.87
N GLU A 72 18.18 15.58 16.36
CA GLU A 72 17.28 14.44 16.52
C GLU A 72 17.51 13.36 15.48
N ARG A 73 18.59 13.43 14.71
CA ARG A 73 18.94 12.47 13.66
C ARG A 73 20.31 11.87 13.87
N ALA A 74 20.49 10.67 13.37
CA ALA A 74 21.76 9.96 13.40
C ALA A 74 21.99 9.14 12.14
N ILE A 75 23.24 9.14 11.65
CA ILE A 75 23.67 8.15 10.66
C ILE A 75 24.20 6.92 11.39
N GLN A 76 23.59 5.78 11.10
CA GLN A 76 24.00 4.48 11.64
C GLN A 76 24.68 3.66 10.56
N CYS A 77 25.98 3.53 10.61
CA CYS A 77 26.77 2.72 9.72
C CYS A 77 28.12 2.35 10.35
N SER A 78 28.81 1.37 9.75
CA SER A 78 30.14 0.94 10.20
C SER A 78 31.24 2.01 10.03
N ASP A 79 31.02 3.01 9.18
CA ASP A 79 31.96 4.11 8.95
C ASP A 79 31.92 5.13 10.08
N VAL A 80 30.75 5.33 10.68
CA VAL A 80 30.53 6.23 11.82
C VAL A 80 30.74 5.50 13.15
N ASP A 81 30.15 4.32 13.33
CA ASP A 81 30.37 3.47 14.53
C ASP A 81 30.82 2.06 14.14
N ARG A 82 32.07 1.73 14.42
CA ARG A 82 32.63 0.38 14.16
C ARG A 82 32.01 -0.74 15.00
N ASN A 83 31.13 -0.41 15.95
CA ASN A 83 30.35 -1.39 16.68
C ASN A 83 28.94 -1.59 16.08
N TYR A 84 28.60 -0.85 15.05
CA TYR A 84 27.38 -1.07 14.31
C TYR A 84 27.33 -2.47 13.72
N THR A 85 26.20 -3.16 13.89
CA THR A 85 26.11 -4.59 13.62
C THR A 85 25.30 -4.95 12.36
N ASN A 86 24.59 -3.98 11.79
CA ASN A 86 23.88 -4.20 10.54
C ASN A 86 24.79 -4.15 9.31
N SER A 87 24.38 -4.84 8.27
CA SER A 87 25.14 -4.91 7.02
C SER A 87 24.98 -3.69 6.12
N PHE A 88 23.96 -2.88 6.34
CA PHE A 88 23.66 -1.68 5.57
C PHE A 88 23.41 -0.46 6.47
N PRO A 89 23.69 0.74 5.94
CA PRO A 89 23.51 1.99 6.64
C PRO A 89 22.05 2.39 6.88
N ARG A 90 21.84 3.34 7.79
CA ARG A 90 20.53 3.89 8.12
C ARG A 90 20.59 5.38 8.39
N TYR A 91 19.57 6.10 7.96
CA TYR A 91 19.22 7.41 8.47
C TYR A 91 18.18 7.21 9.58
N ALA A 92 18.48 7.59 10.79
CA ALA A 92 17.71 7.21 11.97
C ALA A 92 17.24 8.40 12.77
N SER A 93 16.06 8.32 13.34
CA SER A 93 15.55 9.21 14.38
C SER A 93 16.12 8.83 15.74
N THR A 94 16.40 9.84 16.58
CA THR A 94 16.80 9.65 17.98
C THR A 94 15.71 10.05 18.97
N ASP A 95 14.63 10.66 18.49
CA ASP A 95 13.47 11.14 19.26
C ASP A 95 12.27 10.19 19.21
N THR A 96 12.38 9.07 18.49
CA THR A 96 11.35 8.03 18.40
C THR A 96 11.90 6.68 18.87
N CYS A 97 10.99 5.68 18.95
CA CYS A 97 11.33 4.30 19.23
C CYS A 97 10.67 3.38 18.20
N ALA A 98 11.48 2.57 17.53
CA ALA A 98 11.03 1.48 16.68
C ALA A 98 11.79 0.20 17.07
N ILE A 99 11.06 -0.85 17.45
CA ILE A 99 11.67 -2.08 17.93
C ILE A 99 11.65 -3.13 16.85
N HIS A 100 12.81 -3.41 16.30
CA HIS A 100 13.01 -4.58 15.47
C HIS A 100 13.53 -5.74 16.34
N LYS A 101 12.93 -6.93 16.20
CA LYS A 101 13.28 -8.11 17.02
C LYS A 101 14.77 -8.44 17.00
N SER A 102 15.48 -8.15 15.92
CA SER A 102 16.92 -8.37 15.78
C SER A 102 17.79 -7.27 16.39
N GLN A 103 17.25 -6.10 16.72
CA GLN A 103 18.00 -4.91 17.15
C GLN A 103 18.19 -4.80 18.65
N ILE A 104 17.43 -5.54 19.45
CA ILE A 104 17.51 -5.50 20.93
C ILE A 104 18.94 -5.79 21.44
N ILE A 105 19.74 -6.54 20.68
CA ILE A 105 21.11 -6.91 21.05
C ILE A 105 22.16 -5.91 20.55
N GLY A 106 21.80 -5.06 19.58
CA GLY A 106 22.66 -4.06 18.96
C GLY A 106 22.89 -2.81 19.80
N ARG A 107 23.68 -1.88 19.26
CA ARG A 107 23.87 -0.53 19.80
C ARG A 107 23.15 0.53 18.96
N ASP A 108 22.17 0.10 18.20
CA ASP A 108 21.37 0.98 17.36
C ASP A 108 20.56 1.94 18.24
N CYS A 109 20.23 3.12 17.75
CA CYS A 109 19.48 4.11 18.53
C CYS A 109 18.03 3.71 18.81
N GLY A 110 17.51 2.71 18.10
CA GLY A 110 16.16 2.18 18.29
C GLY A 110 15.04 3.10 17.86
N GLY A 111 15.32 4.17 17.12
CA GLY A 111 14.30 5.04 16.53
C GLY A 111 13.80 4.57 15.17
N GLU A 112 12.84 5.29 14.63
CA GLU A 112 12.38 5.11 13.24
C GLU A 112 13.53 5.37 12.27
N ILE A 113 13.55 4.63 11.16
CA ILE A 113 14.69 4.57 10.25
C ILE A 113 14.27 4.63 8.78
N ILE A 114 15.19 5.15 7.97
CA ILE A 114 15.22 4.91 6.52
C ILE A 114 16.42 4.00 6.25
N ASP A 115 16.17 2.84 5.67
CA ASP A 115 17.24 1.92 5.29
C ASP A 115 17.90 2.39 3.99
N ILE A 116 19.23 2.57 4.01
CA ILE A 116 20.01 3.02 2.84
C ILE A 116 20.97 1.91 2.44
N LEU A 117 20.60 1.15 1.43
CA LEU A 117 21.39 0.05 0.94
C LEU A 117 22.37 0.57 -0.13
N THR A 118 23.65 0.44 0.16
CA THR A 118 24.68 0.93 -0.76
C THR A 118 24.87 0.03 -1.96
N LEU A 119 24.97 0.63 -3.14
CA LEU A 119 25.31 -0.02 -4.39
C LEU A 119 26.82 0.13 -4.64
N ASP A 120 27.53 -0.98 -4.52
CA ASP A 120 28.98 -1.03 -4.72
C ASP A 120 29.29 -1.35 -6.20
N PRO A 121 30.08 -0.52 -6.92
CA PRO A 121 30.38 -0.79 -8.33
C PRO A 121 31.27 -2.02 -8.48
N ILE A 122 30.90 -2.89 -9.43
CA ILE A 122 31.57 -4.16 -9.68
C ILE A 122 31.78 -4.33 -11.18
N PRO A 123 32.97 -4.72 -11.64
CA PRO A 123 33.19 -5.02 -13.04
C PRO A 123 32.40 -6.24 -13.54
N ALA A 124 32.20 -6.35 -14.85
CA ALA A 124 31.45 -7.44 -15.45
C ALA A 124 32.16 -8.81 -15.32
N ASP A 125 33.43 -8.83 -14.91
CA ASP A 125 34.19 -10.06 -14.69
C ASP A 125 33.67 -10.88 -13.51
N ASP A 126 33.23 -12.10 -13.75
CA ASP A 126 32.67 -12.98 -12.71
C ASP A 126 33.69 -13.36 -11.62
N ARG A 127 35.00 -13.35 -11.92
CA ARG A 127 36.06 -13.63 -10.94
C ARG A 127 36.18 -12.48 -9.94
N GLU A 128 36.08 -11.25 -10.40
CA GLU A 128 36.12 -10.08 -9.54
C GLU A 128 34.85 -9.99 -8.68
N TYR A 129 33.71 -10.35 -9.23
CA TYR A 129 32.48 -10.47 -8.46
C TYR A 129 32.59 -11.56 -7.38
N GLU A 130 33.10 -12.75 -7.70
CA GLU A 130 33.29 -13.82 -6.72
C GLU A 130 34.26 -13.42 -5.59
N LYS A 131 35.29 -12.66 -5.93
CA LYS A 131 36.23 -12.10 -4.97
C LYS A 131 35.52 -11.08 -4.05
N TYR A 132 34.77 -10.16 -4.62
CA TYR A 132 33.96 -9.22 -3.84
C TYR A 132 33.00 -9.97 -2.92
N ARG A 133 32.21 -10.90 -3.45
CA ARG A 133 31.21 -11.71 -2.73
C ARG A 133 31.84 -12.42 -1.53
N THR A 134 32.98 -13.08 -1.75
CA THR A 134 33.69 -13.79 -0.68
C THR A 134 34.14 -12.85 0.44
N HIS A 135 34.71 -11.70 0.10
CA HIS A 135 35.16 -10.73 1.11
C HIS A 135 33.99 -10.11 1.86
N MET A 136 32.90 -9.83 1.16
CA MET A 136 31.67 -9.28 1.74
C MET A 136 31.01 -10.26 2.72
N MET A 137 30.95 -11.54 2.40
CA MET A 137 30.45 -12.58 3.32
C MET A 137 31.30 -12.65 4.60
N ILE A 138 32.64 -12.59 4.47
CA ILE A 138 33.54 -12.54 5.63
C ILE A 138 33.33 -11.26 6.43
N TYR A 139 33.20 -10.11 5.76
CA TYR A 139 32.94 -8.83 6.39
C TYR A 139 31.64 -8.83 7.20
N SER A 140 30.55 -9.33 6.62
CA SER A 140 29.26 -9.45 7.30
C SER A 140 29.32 -10.34 8.55
N ASP A 141 30.06 -11.44 8.49
CA ASP A 141 30.28 -12.32 9.66
C ASP A 141 31.08 -11.65 10.77
N LEU A 142 32.05 -10.82 10.41
CA LEU A 142 32.88 -10.12 11.38
C LEU A 142 32.15 -8.94 12.02
N ILE A 143 31.30 -8.24 11.25
CA ILE A 143 30.49 -7.13 11.78
C ILE A 143 29.48 -7.67 12.80
N ASN A 144 28.72 -8.68 12.45
CA ASN A 144 27.65 -9.21 13.28
C ASN A 144 28.05 -10.54 13.95
N PRO A 145 28.58 -10.49 15.17
CA PRO A 145 28.97 -11.70 15.88
C PRO A 145 27.79 -12.55 16.34
N SER A 146 26.58 -11.98 16.35
CA SER A 146 25.36 -12.63 16.84
C SER A 146 24.63 -13.42 15.75
N VAL A 147 24.83 -13.08 14.48
CA VAL A 147 24.21 -13.75 13.35
C VAL A 147 25.17 -14.75 12.74
N VAL A 148 24.77 -16.00 12.69
CA VAL A 148 25.48 -17.06 11.99
C VAL A 148 24.72 -17.32 10.70
N TYR A 149 25.21 -16.80 9.59
CA TYR A 149 24.68 -17.17 8.30
C TYR A 149 24.99 -18.64 8.03
N SER A 150 23.96 -19.43 7.80
CA SER A 150 24.02 -20.88 7.90
C SER A 150 24.83 -21.60 6.84
N ASP A 151 25.08 -20.98 5.68
CA ASP A 151 25.60 -21.63 4.50
C ASP A 151 26.83 -20.94 3.88
N ARG A 152 27.95 -20.96 4.64
CA ARG A 152 29.19 -20.31 4.20
C ARG A 152 30.26 -21.29 3.72
N TRP A 153 29.83 -22.39 3.16
CA TRP A 153 30.71 -23.41 2.56
C TRP A 153 31.47 -22.92 1.33
N GLU A 154 31.04 -21.81 0.74
CA GLU A 154 31.67 -21.17 -0.43
C GLU A 154 32.92 -20.38 -0.06
N ILE A 155 33.06 -19.97 1.21
CA ILE A 155 34.26 -19.26 1.65
C ILE A 155 35.39 -20.26 1.87
N PRO A 156 36.56 -20.08 1.21
CA PRO A 156 37.73 -20.90 1.49
C PRO A 156 38.11 -20.85 2.96
N VAL A 157 38.18 -22.00 3.61
CA VAL A 157 38.48 -22.08 5.07
C VAL A 157 39.77 -21.35 5.41
N SER A 158 40.81 -21.48 4.58
CA SER A 158 42.10 -20.78 4.76
C SER A 158 41.94 -19.26 4.77
N MET A 159 41.08 -18.74 3.89
CA MET A 159 40.82 -17.32 3.79
C MET A 159 40.04 -16.80 4.99
N TYR A 160 39.02 -17.53 5.42
CA TYR A 160 38.25 -17.16 6.62
C TYR A 160 39.14 -17.17 7.88
N LEU A 161 39.96 -18.21 8.06
CA LEU A 161 40.92 -18.29 9.17
C LEU A 161 41.94 -17.16 9.13
N LYS A 162 42.46 -16.77 7.96
CA LYS A 162 43.33 -15.62 7.80
C LYS A 162 42.72 -14.33 8.37
N TYR A 163 41.46 -14.07 8.09
CA TYR A 163 40.78 -12.85 8.60
C TYR A 163 40.43 -12.96 10.08
N LEU A 164 40.08 -14.15 10.59
CA LEU A 164 39.92 -14.36 12.03
C LEU A 164 41.22 -14.10 12.79
N LEU A 165 42.34 -14.64 12.32
CA LEU A 165 43.65 -14.36 12.88
C LEU A 165 44.02 -12.88 12.76
N SER A 166 43.71 -12.26 11.64
CA SER A 166 43.87 -10.81 11.49
C SER A 166 43.09 -10.01 12.54
N CYS A 167 41.87 -10.43 12.91
CA CYS A 167 41.13 -9.79 13.99
C CYS A 167 41.82 -9.93 15.35
N ILE A 168 42.47 -11.06 15.61
CA ILE A 168 43.21 -11.31 16.86
C ILE A 168 44.48 -10.46 16.92
N PHE A 169 45.29 -10.45 15.88
CA PHE A 169 46.60 -9.78 15.88
C PHE A 169 46.57 -8.28 15.54
N LEU A 170 45.68 -7.84 14.65
CA LEU A 170 45.58 -6.44 14.20
C LEU A 170 44.37 -5.70 14.78
N GLY A 171 43.45 -6.44 15.39
CA GLY A 171 42.17 -5.93 15.84
C GLY A 171 41.08 -5.93 14.75
N LYS A 172 39.82 -6.02 15.21
CA LYS A 172 38.64 -6.08 14.35
C LYS A 172 38.56 -4.92 13.38
N ASN A 173 38.71 -3.66 13.87
CA ASN A 173 38.53 -2.45 13.07
C ASN A 173 39.52 -2.35 11.90
N ARG A 174 40.80 -2.70 12.15
CA ARG A 174 41.81 -2.70 11.09
C ARG A 174 41.58 -3.81 10.07
N THR A 175 41.04 -4.95 10.51
CA THR A 175 40.69 -6.05 9.61
C THR A 175 39.49 -5.68 8.74
N LEU A 176 38.48 -5.03 9.29
CA LEU A 176 37.33 -4.53 8.52
C LEU A 176 37.78 -3.49 7.48
N ALA A 177 38.60 -2.52 7.87
CA ALA A 177 39.14 -1.52 6.93
C ALA A 177 39.94 -2.15 5.76
N LYS A 178 40.67 -3.28 6.01
CA LYS A 178 41.33 -4.00 4.92
C LYS A 178 40.33 -4.67 3.97
N LEU A 179 39.23 -5.21 4.50
CA LEU A 179 38.18 -5.83 3.68
C LEU A 179 37.46 -4.76 2.86
N GLU A 180 37.11 -3.62 3.47
CA GLU A 180 36.50 -2.48 2.81
C GLU A 180 37.36 -1.97 1.64
N LYS A 181 38.68 -1.81 1.86
CA LYS A 181 39.60 -1.40 0.80
C LYS A 181 39.64 -2.35 -0.40
N ILE A 182 39.40 -3.63 -0.19
CA ILE A 182 39.33 -4.63 -1.28
C ILE A 182 37.97 -4.55 -1.97
N MET A 183 36.88 -4.48 -1.19
CA MET A 183 35.52 -4.49 -1.71
C MET A 183 35.16 -3.21 -2.46
N PHE A 184 35.65 -2.05 -1.98
CA PHE A 184 35.30 -0.73 -2.53
C PHE A 184 36.44 -0.14 -3.38
N SER A 185 37.24 -1.01 -4.02
CA SER A 185 38.39 -0.57 -4.85
C SER A 185 38.03 -0.16 -6.25
N TYR A 186 36.85 -0.49 -6.72
CA TYR A 186 36.43 -0.25 -8.09
C TYR A 186 35.80 1.14 -8.24
N LYS A 187 36.10 1.80 -9.37
CA LYS A 187 35.48 3.07 -9.72
C LYS A 187 34.22 2.83 -10.52
N GLU A 188 33.21 3.67 -10.29
CA GLU A 188 31.91 3.54 -10.92
C GLU A 188 31.98 3.62 -12.46
N GLU A 189 32.89 4.46 -12.98
CA GLU A 189 33.06 4.67 -14.42
C GLU A 189 33.64 3.45 -15.13
N GLU A 190 34.29 2.55 -14.38
CA GLU A 190 34.94 1.34 -14.89
C GLU A 190 34.04 0.10 -14.76
N CYS A 191 32.82 0.26 -14.27
CA CYS A 191 31.93 -0.82 -13.90
C CYS A 191 30.56 -0.73 -14.59
N ASP A 192 30.06 -1.90 -15.02
CA ASP A 192 28.75 -2.03 -15.67
C ASP A 192 27.68 -2.58 -14.74
N ARG A 193 28.07 -3.03 -13.54
CA ARG A 193 27.18 -3.65 -12.54
C ARG A 193 27.38 -3.01 -11.18
N TYR A 194 26.33 -3.16 -10.36
CA TYR A 194 26.39 -2.89 -8.92
C TYR A 194 26.12 -4.15 -8.12
N ALA A 195 26.80 -4.26 -6.98
CA ALA A 195 26.47 -5.24 -5.95
C ALA A 195 25.87 -4.54 -4.75
N MET A 196 24.72 -5.01 -4.27
CA MET A 196 24.06 -4.54 -3.06
C MET A 196 24.21 -5.58 -1.95
N ARG A 197 24.47 -5.09 -0.74
CA ARG A 197 24.63 -5.94 0.44
C ARG A 197 23.32 -6.07 1.20
N TRP A 198 22.85 -7.31 1.32
CA TRP A 198 21.79 -7.61 2.26
C TRP A 198 22.10 -8.93 2.97
N GLY A 199 22.09 -8.88 4.30
CA GLY A 199 22.24 -10.07 5.12
C GLY A 199 23.47 -10.95 4.88
N GLY A 200 24.47 -10.49 4.14
CA GLY A 200 25.67 -11.26 3.83
C GLY A 200 25.69 -11.90 2.45
N CYS A 201 24.64 -11.73 1.67
CA CYS A 201 24.58 -12.13 0.26
C CYS A 201 24.48 -10.90 -0.62
N PRO A 202 25.41 -10.67 -1.55
CA PRO A 202 25.30 -9.58 -2.49
C PRO A 202 24.32 -9.91 -3.60
N PHE A 203 23.44 -8.96 -3.90
CA PHE A 203 22.64 -8.97 -5.12
C PHE A 203 23.36 -8.19 -6.20
N LEU A 204 23.23 -8.64 -7.44
CA LEU A 204 23.85 -8.04 -8.60
C LEU A 204 22.82 -7.38 -9.48
N PHE A 205 23.08 -6.13 -9.87
CA PHE A 205 22.25 -5.37 -10.80
C PHE A 205 23.09 -4.84 -11.96
N ASP A 206 22.52 -4.81 -13.14
CA ASP A 206 23.07 -4.04 -14.22
C ASP A 206 22.95 -2.55 -13.92
N LYS A 207 23.99 -1.79 -14.21
CA LYS A 207 24.04 -0.35 -13.90
C LYS A 207 22.90 0.42 -14.54
N ASP A 208 22.54 0.09 -15.77
CA ASP A 208 21.48 0.71 -16.54
C ASP A 208 20.07 0.37 -16.02
N MET A 209 19.92 -0.65 -15.18
CA MET A 209 18.67 -0.94 -14.48
C MET A 209 18.35 0.16 -13.44
N MET A 210 19.37 0.68 -12.77
CA MET A 210 19.21 1.66 -11.71
C MET A 210 19.34 3.11 -12.21
N PHE A 211 20.27 3.37 -13.14
CA PHE A 211 20.62 4.73 -13.57
C PHE A 211 20.59 4.89 -15.09
N PRO A 212 20.28 6.13 -15.60
CA PRO A 212 19.97 7.35 -14.86
C PRO A 212 18.66 7.26 -14.07
N VAL A 213 18.54 7.99 -12.96
CA VAL A 213 17.31 8.02 -12.17
C VAL A 213 16.16 8.63 -12.96
N LYS A 214 14.94 8.18 -12.68
CA LYS A 214 13.68 8.79 -13.12
C LYS A 214 12.99 9.46 -11.92
N GLU A 215 12.00 10.31 -12.22
CA GLU A 215 11.12 10.90 -11.21
C GLU A 215 9.83 10.10 -11.13
N GLY A 216 9.47 9.63 -9.93
CA GLY A 216 8.18 9.03 -9.60
C GLY A 216 7.41 9.85 -8.59
N LEU A 217 6.19 9.45 -8.27
CA LEU A 217 5.38 10.04 -7.20
C LEU A 217 5.40 9.12 -5.97
N PHE A 218 5.60 9.73 -4.80
CA PHE A 218 5.50 9.04 -3.51
C PHE A 218 4.84 9.98 -2.49
N GLU A 219 3.62 9.68 -2.07
CA GLU A 219 2.82 10.51 -1.16
C GLU A 219 2.74 11.99 -1.59
N GLY A 220 2.42 12.20 -2.87
CA GLY A 220 2.24 13.53 -3.46
C GLY A 220 3.51 14.33 -3.71
N GLN A 221 4.69 13.79 -3.41
CA GLN A 221 5.98 14.41 -3.73
C GLN A 221 6.74 13.62 -4.79
N LYS A 222 7.70 14.27 -5.46
CA LYS A 222 8.61 13.60 -6.37
C LYS A 222 9.64 12.80 -5.58
N ALA A 223 9.95 11.60 -6.06
CA ALA A 223 10.99 10.74 -5.53
C ALA A 223 11.81 10.16 -6.68
N MET A 224 13.10 9.91 -6.45
CA MET A 224 13.95 9.28 -7.45
C MET A 224 13.65 7.77 -7.49
N ILE A 225 13.40 7.25 -8.69
CA ILE A 225 13.11 5.84 -8.94
C ILE A 225 14.10 5.26 -9.97
N PRO A 226 14.28 3.92 -10.01
CA PRO A 226 15.17 3.28 -10.98
C PRO A 226 14.85 3.61 -12.43
N ASN A 227 15.86 3.52 -13.30
CA ASN A 227 15.70 3.69 -14.74
C ASN A 227 14.73 2.65 -15.35
N LYS A 228 14.90 1.36 -15.00
CA LYS A 228 14.07 0.24 -15.47
C LYS A 228 13.31 -0.36 -14.27
N CYS A 229 12.29 0.36 -13.82
CA CYS A 229 11.53 -0.04 -12.63
C CYS A 229 10.92 -1.42 -12.74
N SER A 230 10.28 -1.72 -13.87
CA SER A 230 9.64 -3.02 -14.11
C SER A 230 10.65 -4.16 -14.11
N ASP A 231 11.80 -4.00 -14.77
CA ASP A 231 12.87 -5.01 -14.80
C ASP A 231 13.41 -5.30 -13.40
N TYR A 232 13.63 -4.24 -12.60
CA TYR A 232 14.05 -4.38 -11.21
C TYR A 232 13.02 -5.11 -10.36
N LEU A 233 11.74 -4.73 -10.44
CA LEU A 233 10.69 -5.37 -9.64
C LEU A 233 10.43 -6.81 -10.08
N ILE A 234 10.49 -7.10 -11.38
CA ILE A 234 10.44 -8.47 -11.90
C ILE A 234 11.65 -9.29 -11.41
N TRP A 235 12.82 -8.67 -11.42
CA TRP A 235 14.02 -9.30 -10.91
C TRP A 235 13.91 -9.64 -9.42
N HIS A 236 13.34 -8.73 -8.62
CA HIS A 236 13.27 -8.85 -7.16
C HIS A 236 12.07 -9.69 -6.69
N TYR A 237 10.88 -9.46 -7.26
CA TYR A 237 9.61 -10.06 -6.82
C TYR A 237 8.98 -11.04 -7.82
N GLY A 238 9.50 -11.12 -9.05
CA GLY A 238 8.95 -11.94 -10.12
C GLY A 238 7.90 -11.23 -10.96
N ASP A 239 7.37 -11.93 -11.97
CA ASP A 239 6.42 -11.37 -12.94
C ASP A 239 5.09 -10.89 -12.29
N GLU A 240 4.78 -11.37 -11.11
CA GLU A 240 3.52 -11.06 -10.39
C GLU A 240 3.62 -9.88 -9.41
N TRP A 241 4.70 -9.09 -9.43
CA TRP A 241 4.92 -7.98 -8.49
C TRP A 241 3.80 -6.94 -8.46
N ALA A 242 3.08 -6.76 -9.58
CA ALA A 242 1.97 -5.83 -9.69
C ALA A 242 0.71 -6.30 -8.96
N TYR A 243 0.60 -7.59 -8.63
CA TYR A 243 -0.57 -8.15 -7.97
C TYR A 243 -0.48 -8.00 -6.45
N MET A 244 -1.62 -7.70 -5.86
CA MET A 244 -1.75 -7.59 -4.41
C MET A 244 -1.67 -8.98 -3.78
N PRO A 245 -0.88 -9.17 -2.71
CA PRO A 245 -0.86 -10.43 -1.98
C PRO A 245 -2.22 -10.70 -1.30
N PRO A 246 -2.52 -11.96 -0.91
CA PRO A 246 -3.69 -12.29 -0.10
C PRO A 246 -3.76 -11.44 1.17
N HIS A 247 -4.98 -11.17 1.64
CA HIS A 247 -5.21 -10.23 2.75
C HIS A 247 -4.49 -10.64 4.04
N ASP A 248 -4.46 -11.92 4.34
CA ASP A 248 -3.78 -12.54 5.50
C ASP A 248 -2.24 -12.49 5.44
N SER A 249 -1.68 -12.12 4.29
CA SER A 249 -0.23 -11.92 4.10
C SER A 249 0.18 -10.44 4.16
N ARG A 250 -0.74 -9.54 4.51
CA ARG A 250 -0.52 -8.08 4.52
C ARG A 250 -0.19 -7.62 5.94
N GLU A 251 1.04 -7.82 6.35
CA GLU A 251 1.51 -7.45 7.69
C GLU A 251 2.75 -6.56 7.60
N GLY A 252 2.86 -5.58 8.51
CA GLY A 252 4.07 -4.78 8.72
C GLY A 252 5.14 -5.57 9.50
N HIS A 253 6.37 -5.06 9.50
CA HIS A 253 7.54 -5.77 10.02
C HIS A 253 7.92 -5.39 11.46
N VAL A 254 7.52 -4.22 11.91
CA VAL A 254 8.07 -3.58 13.11
C VAL A 254 6.99 -3.19 14.12
N ALA A 255 7.19 -3.57 15.38
CA ALA A 255 6.42 -2.99 16.48
C ALA A 255 6.88 -1.53 16.71
N VAL A 256 5.93 -0.60 16.76
CA VAL A 256 6.19 0.83 16.88
C VAL A 256 5.89 1.32 18.28
N CYS A 257 6.82 2.12 18.81
CA CYS A 257 6.56 3.01 19.92
C CYS A 257 7.13 4.39 19.54
N LEU A 258 6.32 5.42 19.57
CA LEU A 258 6.75 6.78 19.22
C LEU A 258 7.45 7.51 20.37
N ASP A 259 7.64 6.85 21.51
CA ASP A 259 8.31 7.39 22.69
C ASP A 259 9.69 6.72 22.88
N SER A 260 10.75 7.52 22.83
CA SER A 260 12.12 7.04 23.04
C SER A 260 12.37 6.52 24.46
N GLY A 261 11.63 6.99 25.46
CA GLY A 261 11.64 6.48 26.83
C GLY A 261 11.15 5.04 26.90
N SER A 262 10.06 4.75 26.20
CA SER A 262 9.51 3.38 26.12
C SER A 262 10.47 2.37 25.50
N TYR A 263 11.31 2.79 24.54
CA TYR A 263 12.35 1.93 24.00
C TYR A 263 13.38 1.55 25.07
N GLN A 264 13.82 2.52 25.87
CA GLN A 264 14.80 2.30 26.92
C GLN A 264 14.25 1.35 28.00
N GLU A 265 12.99 1.56 28.41
CA GLU A 265 12.30 0.68 29.36
C GLU A 265 12.19 -0.76 28.82
N LEU A 266 11.71 -0.94 27.58
CA LEU A 266 11.62 -2.25 26.93
C LEU A 266 12.99 -2.91 26.80
N ARG A 267 14.03 -2.15 26.46
CA ARG A 267 15.39 -2.65 26.38
C ARG A 267 15.89 -3.10 27.75
N ASP A 268 15.64 -2.32 28.78
CA ASP A 268 16.06 -2.63 30.14
C ASP A 268 15.32 -3.84 30.72
N ASP A 269 14.07 -4.07 30.33
CA ASP A 269 13.29 -5.26 30.65
C ASP A 269 13.82 -6.52 29.93
N TYR A 270 14.16 -6.42 28.66
CA TYR A 270 14.65 -7.57 27.88
C TYR A 270 16.13 -7.88 28.08
N MET A 271 16.97 -6.87 28.26
CA MET A 271 18.42 -7.03 28.33
C MET A 271 18.92 -7.90 29.49
N PRO A 272 18.33 -7.89 30.70
CA PRO A 272 18.74 -8.80 31.79
C PRO A 272 18.63 -10.28 31.43
N ASN A 273 17.68 -10.64 30.56
CA ASN A 273 17.45 -12.00 30.12
C ASN A 273 18.41 -12.45 29.00
N ILE A 274 19.13 -11.51 28.39
CA ILE A 274 20.04 -11.78 27.27
C ILE A 274 21.47 -12.00 27.79
N ARG A 275 21.91 -13.25 27.86
CA ARG A 275 23.28 -13.61 28.23
C ARG A 275 24.25 -13.37 27.06
N LYS A 276 24.66 -12.14 26.84
CA LYS A 276 25.56 -11.73 25.73
C LYS A 276 26.81 -12.60 25.60
N GLY A 277 27.44 -12.96 26.69
CA GLY A 277 28.63 -13.81 26.69
C GLY A 277 28.35 -15.25 26.23
N ARG A 278 27.15 -15.77 26.51
CA ARG A 278 26.70 -17.08 26.03
C ARG A 278 26.42 -17.05 24.56
N LEU A 279 25.68 -16.04 24.09
CA LEU A 279 25.39 -15.85 22.67
C LEU A 279 26.66 -15.72 21.83
N ARG A 280 27.64 -14.95 22.28
CA ARG A 280 28.94 -14.83 21.59
C ARG A 280 29.66 -16.15 21.49
N ARG A 281 29.73 -16.93 22.57
CA ARG A 281 30.37 -18.25 22.56
C ARG A 281 29.65 -19.21 21.61
N GLU A 282 28.34 -19.31 21.71
CA GLU A 282 27.55 -20.18 20.84
C GLU A 282 27.70 -19.78 19.37
N SER A 283 27.72 -18.48 19.06
CA SER A 283 27.98 -17.96 17.71
C SER A 283 29.35 -18.39 17.18
N VAL A 284 30.43 -18.28 17.99
CA VAL A 284 31.76 -18.72 17.61
C VAL A 284 31.82 -20.23 17.38
N PHE A 285 31.22 -21.03 18.27
CA PHE A 285 31.14 -22.47 18.10
C PHE A 285 30.37 -22.86 16.84
N ARG A 286 29.24 -22.23 16.56
CA ARG A 286 28.49 -22.47 15.33
C ARG A 286 29.29 -22.09 14.07
N LYS A 287 30.02 -20.97 14.11
CA LYS A 287 30.90 -20.57 12.99
C LYS A 287 31.98 -21.61 12.73
N ILE A 288 32.65 -22.08 13.79
CA ILE A 288 33.67 -23.13 13.67
C ILE A 288 33.05 -24.43 13.14
N TYR A 289 31.89 -24.82 13.65
CA TYR A 289 31.16 -26.01 13.19
C TYR A 289 30.77 -25.86 11.71
N ASN A 290 30.23 -24.73 11.32
CA ASN A 290 29.83 -24.46 9.97
C ASN A 290 31.01 -24.52 8.99
N ILE A 291 32.16 -23.93 9.33
CA ILE A 291 33.38 -24.01 8.54
C ILE A 291 33.87 -25.45 8.40
N ARG A 292 33.93 -26.19 9.51
CA ARG A 292 34.42 -27.61 9.49
C ARG A 292 33.52 -28.53 8.69
N THR A 293 32.21 -28.29 8.71
CA THR A 293 31.23 -29.15 8.05
C THR A 293 30.81 -28.63 6.67
N ALA A 294 31.27 -27.44 6.26
CA ALA A 294 30.82 -26.74 5.05
C ALA A 294 30.85 -27.63 3.81
N LYS A 295 32.00 -28.24 3.49
CA LYS A 295 32.16 -29.12 2.33
C LYS A 295 31.22 -30.33 2.35
N LYS A 296 31.01 -30.93 3.54
CA LYS A 296 30.09 -32.07 3.69
C LYS A 296 28.63 -31.62 3.50
N ARG A 297 28.25 -30.51 4.12
CA ARG A 297 26.88 -29.94 3.97
C ARG A 297 26.59 -29.53 2.54
N TYR A 298 27.57 -28.92 1.87
CA TYR A 298 27.46 -28.63 0.45
C TYR A 298 27.11 -29.87 -0.37
N LYS A 299 27.92 -30.93 -0.21
CA LYS A 299 27.70 -32.18 -0.95
C LYS A 299 26.31 -32.76 -0.66
N VAL A 300 25.92 -32.85 0.62
CA VAL A 300 24.59 -33.35 1.02
C VAL A 300 23.47 -32.49 0.42
N ARG A 301 23.67 -31.18 0.37
CA ARG A 301 22.69 -30.28 -0.24
C ARG A 301 22.59 -30.48 -1.76
N GLN A 302 23.73 -30.62 -2.45
CA GLN A 302 23.71 -30.91 -3.90
C GLN A 302 23.01 -32.23 -4.22
N GLU A 303 23.30 -33.27 -3.44
CA GLU A 303 22.61 -34.56 -3.56
C GLU A 303 21.11 -34.44 -3.29
N GLY A 304 20.72 -33.66 -2.27
CA GLY A 304 19.30 -33.37 -1.96
C GLY A 304 18.59 -32.60 -3.05
N LEU A 305 19.24 -31.60 -3.65
CA LEU A 305 18.70 -30.83 -4.76
C LEU A 305 18.55 -31.69 -6.03
N ALA A 306 19.55 -32.51 -6.35
CA ALA A 306 19.49 -33.46 -7.46
C ALA A 306 18.33 -34.45 -7.27
N MET A 307 18.19 -35.01 -6.05
CA MET A 307 17.08 -35.92 -5.72
C MET A 307 15.73 -35.22 -5.89
N LYS A 308 15.60 -33.97 -5.43
CA LYS A 308 14.38 -33.17 -5.60
C LYS A 308 14.09 -32.92 -7.07
N ALA A 309 15.08 -32.60 -7.88
CA ALA A 309 14.90 -32.41 -9.32
C ALA A 309 14.38 -33.68 -10.01
N HIS A 310 14.93 -34.85 -9.66
CA HIS A 310 14.42 -36.14 -10.17
C HIS A 310 12.98 -36.41 -9.72
N THR A 311 12.64 -36.11 -8.48
CA THR A 311 11.26 -36.26 -7.98
C THR A 311 10.30 -35.38 -8.77
N VAL A 312 10.64 -34.10 -8.99
CA VAL A 312 9.82 -33.17 -9.77
C VAL A 312 9.62 -33.65 -11.21
N SER A 313 10.69 -34.17 -11.83
CA SER A 313 10.60 -34.76 -13.19
C SER A 313 9.69 -35.96 -13.21
N TRP A 314 9.78 -36.85 -12.21
CA TRP A 314 8.94 -38.03 -12.08
C TRP A 314 7.47 -37.63 -11.89
N ASP A 315 7.18 -36.76 -10.91
CA ASP A 315 5.83 -36.27 -10.62
C ASP A 315 5.16 -35.64 -11.85
N LEU A 316 5.94 -34.88 -12.65
CA LEU A 316 5.44 -34.30 -13.88
C LEU A 316 5.10 -35.35 -14.94
N LYS A 317 5.98 -36.36 -15.14
CA LYS A 317 5.72 -37.47 -16.07
C LYS A 317 4.49 -38.27 -15.66
N GLU A 318 4.33 -38.53 -14.39
CA GLU A 318 3.15 -39.20 -13.82
C GLU A 318 1.88 -38.37 -14.06
N ALA A 319 1.89 -37.08 -13.73
CA ALA A 319 0.76 -36.18 -13.96
C ALA A 319 0.36 -36.07 -15.44
N ILE A 320 1.33 -36.03 -16.35
CA ILE A 320 1.06 -36.07 -17.81
C ILE A 320 0.41 -37.38 -18.20
N SER A 321 0.91 -38.51 -17.71
CA SER A 321 0.37 -39.85 -18.00
C SER A 321 -1.04 -40.01 -17.44
N GLU A 322 -1.27 -39.64 -16.19
CA GLU A 322 -2.58 -39.73 -15.54
C GLU A 322 -3.63 -38.80 -16.17
N SER A 323 -3.21 -37.66 -16.69
CA SER A 323 -4.11 -36.71 -17.36
C SER A 323 -4.75 -37.28 -18.61
N GLY A 324 -4.11 -38.30 -19.23
CA GLY A 324 -4.53 -38.88 -20.52
C GLY A 324 -4.51 -37.87 -21.68
N LEU A 325 -3.92 -36.65 -21.47
CA LEU A 325 -3.89 -35.56 -22.42
C LEU A 325 -2.59 -35.61 -23.21
N LYS A 326 -2.67 -35.31 -24.49
CA LYS A 326 -1.49 -35.09 -25.30
C LYS A 326 -1.09 -33.60 -25.24
N ILE A 327 0.11 -33.31 -24.77
CA ILE A 327 0.63 -31.96 -24.66
C ILE A 327 0.59 -31.22 -26.00
N SER A 328 1.02 -31.88 -27.09
CA SER A 328 0.95 -31.33 -28.43
C SER A 328 -0.46 -30.88 -28.86
N GLU A 329 -1.47 -31.68 -28.56
CA GLU A 329 -2.88 -31.34 -28.87
C GLU A 329 -3.35 -30.11 -28.05
N LEU A 330 -2.93 -29.98 -26.78
CA LEU A 330 -3.26 -28.83 -25.95
C LEU A 330 -2.56 -27.55 -26.44
N VAL A 331 -1.31 -27.67 -26.86
CA VAL A 331 -0.55 -26.56 -27.48
C VAL A 331 -1.22 -26.09 -28.78
N GLU A 332 -1.57 -27.03 -29.68
CA GLU A 332 -2.28 -26.71 -30.93
C GLU A 332 -3.63 -26.01 -30.69
N ARG A 333 -4.40 -26.48 -29.70
CA ARG A 333 -5.66 -25.88 -29.29
C ARG A 333 -5.52 -24.59 -28.46
N LYS A 334 -4.29 -24.22 -28.10
CA LYS A 334 -3.97 -23.09 -27.23
C LYS A 334 -4.67 -23.17 -25.85
N ASP A 335 -4.83 -24.37 -25.30
CA ASP A 335 -5.45 -24.60 -24.00
C ASP A 335 -4.41 -24.41 -22.89
N PHE A 336 -3.89 -23.18 -22.79
CA PHE A 336 -2.86 -22.82 -21.82
C PHE A 336 -3.35 -22.84 -20.36
N HIS A 337 -4.66 -22.80 -20.17
CA HIS A 337 -5.23 -22.95 -18.82
C HIS A 337 -4.98 -24.37 -18.28
N ARG A 338 -5.29 -25.40 -19.06
CA ARG A 338 -5.02 -26.79 -18.68
C ARG A 338 -3.54 -27.09 -18.59
N LEU A 339 -2.75 -26.58 -19.54
CA LEU A 339 -1.29 -26.72 -19.50
C LEU A 339 -0.70 -26.05 -18.25
N SER A 340 -1.18 -24.87 -17.86
CA SER A 340 -0.71 -24.19 -16.65
C SER A 340 -1.07 -24.97 -15.37
N ALA A 341 -2.23 -25.60 -15.31
CA ALA A 341 -2.59 -26.47 -14.20
C ALA A 341 -1.70 -27.72 -14.14
N LEU A 342 -1.42 -28.34 -15.29
CA LEU A 342 -0.56 -29.51 -15.41
C LEU A 342 0.89 -29.22 -15.00
N PHE A 343 1.44 -28.09 -15.43
CA PHE A 343 2.81 -27.68 -15.11
C PHE A 343 2.94 -26.97 -13.75
N GLY A 344 1.89 -26.77 -13.00
CA GLY A 344 1.90 -25.96 -11.77
C GLY A 344 2.92 -26.45 -10.73
N SER A 345 2.99 -27.76 -10.48
CA SER A 345 3.98 -28.37 -9.58
C SER A 345 5.40 -28.22 -10.11
N TYR A 346 5.61 -28.41 -11.40
CA TYR A 346 6.90 -28.20 -12.08
C TYR A 346 7.39 -26.77 -11.90
N TYR A 347 6.54 -25.77 -12.15
CA TYR A 347 6.92 -24.36 -11.98
C TYR A 347 7.28 -23.98 -10.55
N LYS A 348 6.59 -24.54 -9.56
CA LYS A 348 6.89 -24.30 -8.14
C LYS A 348 8.22 -24.91 -7.70
N ASN A 349 8.56 -26.02 -8.27
CA ASN A 349 9.68 -26.84 -7.86
C ASN A 349 10.89 -26.77 -8.80
N GLN A 350 10.83 -25.97 -9.88
CA GLN A 350 11.97 -25.72 -10.74
C GLN A 350 13.00 -24.84 -10.01
N LEU A 351 13.94 -25.51 -9.37
CA LEU A 351 14.84 -24.93 -8.38
C LEU A 351 15.77 -23.85 -8.93
N SER A 352 16.16 -23.96 -10.18
CA SER A 352 17.17 -23.08 -10.74
C SER A 352 16.62 -21.81 -11.38
N ALA A 353 15.30 -21.75 -11.63
CA ALA A 353 14.68 -20.59 -12.26
C ALA A 353 13.95 -19.65 -11.28
N ASP A 354 13.53 -20.15 -10.11
CA ASP A 354 12.78 -19.38 -9.13
C ASP A 354 13.63 -18.49 -8.20
N PHE A 355 14.91 -18.43 -8.48
CA PHE A 355 15.87 -17.99 -7.52
C PHE A 355 16.32 -16.60 -7.62
N ILE A 356 16.03 -15.98 -8.68
CA ILE A 356 16.46 -14.63 -8.92
C ILE A 356 15.41 -13.72 -8.32
N GLY A 357 15.76 -13.01 -7.26
CA GLY A 357 14.96 -11.97 -6.67
C GLY A 357 14.12 -12.33 -5.46
N ARG A 358 14.33 -13.47 -4.83
CA ARG A 358 13.68 -13.76 -3.55
C ARG A 358 14.65 -13.69 -2.39
N GLU A 359 14.17 -13.21 -1.24
CA GLU A 359 14.90 -13.15 0.03
C GLU A 359 15.28 -14.51 0.60
N ASP A 360 14.82 -15.60 0.00
CA ASP A 360 15.14 -16.95 0.43
C ASP A 360 16.58 -17.33 0.04
N TYR A 361 17.47 -17.19 1.01
CA TYR A 361 18.90 -17.51 0.88
C TYR A 361 19.18 -18.93 0.38
N ALA A 362 18.28 -19.87 0.62
CA ALA A 362 18.38 -21.21 0.06
C ALA A 362 18.43 -21.16 -1.46
N ASN A 363 17.90 -20.14 -2.01
CA ASN A 363 17.67 -19.98 -3.41
C ASN A 363 18.84 -19.30 -4.12
N ILE A 364 19.44 -18.29 -3.56
CA ILE A 364 20.65 -17.66 -4.11
C ILE A 364 21.72 -18.72 -4.42
N TYR A 365 21.74 -19.77 -3.63
CA TYR A 365 22.61 -20.91 -3.85
C TYR A 365 22.40 -21.63 -5.20
N ALA A 366 21.15 -21.92 -5.55
CA ALA A 366 20.83 -22.58 -6.82
C ALA A 366 21.06 -21.67 -8.04
N PHE A 367 21.07 -20.34 -7.86
CA PHE A 367 21.47 -19.41 -8.90
C PHE A 367 22.93 -19.61 -9.33
N TYR A 368 23.84 -19.86 -8.37
CA TYR A 368 25.25 -20.12 -8.67
C TYR A 368 25.53 -21.58 -9.07
N HIS A 369 24.68 -22.49 -8.61
CA HIS A 369 24.80 -23.92 -8.86
C HIS A 369 23.45 -24.47 -9.35
N PRO A 370 23.00 -24.05 -10.53
CA PRO A 370 21.71 -24.44 -11.05
C PRO A 370 21.64 -25.97 -11.25
N ILE A 371 20.47 -26.53 -10.95
CA ILE A 371 20.16 -27.93 -11.16
C ILE A 371 18.99 -28.01 -12.13
N LEU A 372 19.23 -28.68 -13.25
CA LEU A 372 18.20 -28.89 -14.26
C LEU A 372 17.23 -29.98 -13.76
N VAL A 373 15.94 -29.68 -13.83
CA VAL A 373 14.88 -30.70 -13.78
C VAL A 373 14.79 -31.29 -15.18
N ASP A 374 15.19 -32.57 -15.32
CA ASP A 374 15.24 -33.26 -16.60
C ASP A 374 13.83 -33.55 -17.11
N VAL A 375 13.47 -32.92 -18.22
CA VAL A 375 12.21 -33.11 -18.95
C VAL A 375 12.50 -33.10 -20.45
N GLU A 376 11.68 -33.82 -21.22
CA GLU A 376 11.81 -33.92 -22.67
C GLU A 376 11.63 -32.54 -23.34
N ASP A 377 12.25 -32.36 -24.51
CA ASP A 377 12.30 -31.06 -25.19
C ASP A 377 10.94 -30.48 -25.52
N ASP A 378 10.02 -31.31 -26.00
CA ASP A 378 8.67 -30.92 -26.34
C ASP A 378 7.84 -30.52 -25.08
N VAL A 379 8.05 -31.24 -23.97
CA VAL A 379 7.45 -30.92 -22.67
C VAL A 379 8.00 -29.58 -22.14
N PHE A 380 9.30 -29.37 -22.20
CA PHE A 380 9.94 -28.13 -21.78
C PHE A 380 9.47 -26.96 -22.64
N TYR A 381 9.49 -27.12 -23.97
CA TYR A 381 8.98 -26.09 -24.87
C TYR A 381 7.53 -25.71 -24.57
N ALA A 382 6.65 -26.71 -24.40
CA ALA A 382 5.24 -26.48 -24.04
C ALA A 382 5.10 -25.75 -22.71
N ALA A 383 5.95 -26.08 -21.72
CA ALA A 383 5.96 -25.38 -20.44
C ALA A 383 6.40 -23.91 -20.60
N MET A 384 7.45 -23.63 -21.38
CA MET A 384 7.91 -22.25 -21.63
C MET A 384 6.87 -21.43 -22.40
N LEU A 385 6.27 -22.02 -23.43
CA LEU A 385 5.19 -21.38 -24.19
C LEU A 385 3.97 -21.09 -23.31
N THR A 386 3.66 -21.99 -22.37
CA THR A 386 2.58 -21.79 -21.41
C THR A 386 2.89 -20.62 -20.46
N LEU A 387 4.12 -20.51 -19.96
CA LEU A 387 4.54 -19.36 -19.15
C LEU A 387 4.43 -18.06 -19.94
N PHE A 388 4.82 -18.07 -21.20
CA PHE A 388 4.68 -16.91 -22.09
C PHE A 388 3.21 -16.48 -22.21
N TYR A 389 2.30 -17.39 -22.54
CA TYR A 389 0.87 -17.09 -22.67
C TYR A 389 0.17 -16.78 -21.34
N THR A 390 0.76 -17.14 -20.20
CA THR A 390 0.26 -16.78 -18.88
C THR A 390 0.94 -15.56 -18.26
N GLU A 391 1.63 -14.78 -19.10
CA GLU A 391 2.32 -13.52 -18.74
C GLU A 391 3.46 -13.68 -17.73
N ARG A 392 3.96 -14.91 -17.50
CA ARG A 392 5.16 -15.21 -16.68
C ARG A 392 6.43 -15.24 -17.54
N VAL A 393 6.62 -14.15 -18.23
CA VAL A 393 7.56 -13.99 -19.34
C VAL A 393 9.01 -14.12 -18.88
N SER A 394 9.35 -13.45 -17.78
CA SER A 394 10.71 -13.47 -17.23
C SER A 394 11.07 -14.82 -16.64
N LYS A 395 10.09 -15.54 -16.08
CA LYS A 395 10.30 -16.91 -15.60
C LYS A 395 10.64 -17.85 -16.75
N ALA A 396 9.90 -17.77 -17.86
CA ALA A 396 10.19 -18.56 -19.08
C ALA A 396 11.61 -18.28 -19.60
N TYR A 397 11.97 -17.02 -19.71
CA TYR A 397 13.31 -16.60 -20.18
C TYR A 397 14.43 -17.20 -19.31
N ARG A 398 14.33 -17.06 -18.00
CA ARG A 398 15.33 -17.58 -17.06
C ARG A 398 15.44 -19.10 -17.06
N MET A 399 14.32 -19.79 -17.19
CA MET A 399 14.34 -21.26 -17.29
C MET A 399 15.06 -21.72 -18.55
N MET A 400 14.91 -21.02 -19.68
CA MET A 400 15.66 -21.30 -20.90
C MET A 400 17.16 -21.00 -20.76
N GLU A 401 17.53 -19.89 -20.10
CA GLU A 401 18.95 -19.60 -19.80
C GLU A 401 19.60 -20.70 -18.94
N VAL A 402 18.90 -21.21 -17.95
CA VAL A 402 19.40 -22.31 -17.11
C VAL A 402 19.55 -23.57 -17.92
N ARG A 403 18.60 -23.91 -18.78
CA ARG A 403 18.66 -25.08 -19.62
C ARG A 403 19.81 -24.99 -20.60
N GLU A 404 20.03 -23.84 -21.27
CA GLU A 404 21.16 -23.61 -22.16
C GLU A 404 22.50 -23.81 -21.46
N LYS A 405 22.65 -23.36 -20.21
CA LYS A 405 23.90 -23.52 -19.44
C LYS A 405 24.19 -24.97 -19.03
N LEU A 406 23.16 -25.78 -18.82
CA LEU A 406 23.29 -27.11 -18.25
C LEU A 406 23.15 -28.25 -19.25
N ASP A 407 22.49 -28.00 -20.36
CA ASP A 407 22.17 -28.98 -21.38
C ASP A 407 22.22 -28.31 -22.77
N HIS A 408 21.06 -28.14 -23.41
CA HIS A 408 20.89 -27.47 -24.70
C HIS A 408 19.52 -26.82 -24.79
N ILE A 409 19.37 -25.96 -25.81
CA ILE A 409 18.06 -25.45 -26.25
C ILE A 409 17.87 -25.79 -27.73
N THR A 410 16.62 -26.10 -28.09
CA THR A 410 16.28 -26.41 -29.50
C THR A 410 16.10 -25.10 -30.30
N PRO A 411 16.12 -25.17 -31.65
CA PRO A 411 15.84 -23.99 -32.48
C PRO A 411 14.48 -23.34 -32.17
N GLU A 412 13.46 -24.13 -31.86
CA GLU A 412 12.10 -23.63 -31.48
C GLU A 412 12.15 -22.89 -30.15
N MET A 413 12.93 -23.37 -29.18
CA MET A 413 13.13 -22.69 -27.91
C MET A 413 13.89 -21.38 -28.09
N GLU A 414 14.89 -21.34 -28.95
CA GLU A 414 15.65 -20.13 -29.28
C GLU A 414 14.78 -19.07 -29.96
N GLU A 415 13.90 -19.50 -30.87
CA GLU A 415 12.93 -18.65 -31.51
C GLU A 415 11.96 -18.06 -30.47
N LEU A 416 11.40 -18.89 -29.55
CA LEU A 416 10.55 -18.44 -28.49
C LEU A 416 11.26 -17.46 -27.53
N ARG A 417 12.54 -17.72 -27.20
CA ARG A 417 13.36 -16.83 -26.38
C ARG A 417 13.51 -15.44 -27.03
N THR A 418 13.76 -15.44 -28.36
CA THR A 418 13.83 -14.19 -29.14
C THR A 418 12.49 -13.42 -29.11
N ASP A 419 11.38 -14.13 -29.26
CA ASP A 419 10.05 -13.51 -29.19
C ASP A 419 9.71 -12.97 -27.79
N ILE A 420 10.15 -13.64 -26.74
CA ILE A 420 10.06 -13.17 -25.36
C ILE A 420 10.89 -11.88 -25.17
N ASP A 421 12.09 -11.80 -25.74
CA ASP A 421 12.89 -10.58 -25.70
C ASP A 421 12.22 -9.43 -26.45
N LEU A 422 11.58 -9.72 -27.57
CA LEU A 422 10.80 -8.72 -28.30
C LEU A 422 9.57 -8.26 -27.49
N PHE A 423 8.91 -9.17 -26.78
CA PHE A 423 7.82 -8.81 -25.88
C PHE A 423 8.30 -7.88 -24.74
N ARG A 424 9.44 -8.18 -24.13
CA ARG A 424 10.04 -7.29 -23.10
C ARG A 424 10.38 -5.92 -23.69
N LYS A 425 10.89 -5.84 -24.92
CA LYS A 425 11.11 -4.57 -25.61
C LYS A 425 9.82 -3.77 -25.87
N VAL A 426 8.68 -4.41 -26.05
CA VAL A 426 7.38 -3.69 -26.12
C VAL A 426 7.12 -2.98 -24.80
N ALA A 427 7.33 -3.66 -23.66
CA ALA A 427 7.14 -3.07 -22.34
C ALA A 427 8.13 -1.92 -22.10
N ASP A 428 9.40 -2.10 -22.42
CA ASP A 428 10.43 -1.06 -22.28
C ASP A 428 10.14 0.16 -23.15
N HIS A 429 9.81 -0.04 -24.42
CA HIS A 429 9.46 1.07 -25.31
C HIS A 429 8.22 1.81 -24.84
N TYR A 430 7.23 1.08 -24.27
CA TYR A 430 6.07 1.71 -23.66
C TYR A 430 6.47 2.55 -22.44
N GLU A 431 7.25 2.01 -21.53
CA GLU A 431 7.73 2.70 -20.32
C GLU A 431 8.55 3.97 -20.67
N PHE A 432 9.33 3.93 -21.75
CA PHE A 432 10.12 5.07 -22.24
C PHE A 432 9.40 5.97 -23.24
N HIS A 433 8.06 5.86 -23.36
CA HIS A 433 7.22 6.65 -24.29
C HIS A 433 7.60 6.56 -25.76
N ARG A 434 8.24 5.45 -26.18
CA ARG A 434 8.56 5.15 -27.60
C ARG A 434 7.42 4.37 -28.25
N MET A 435 6.26 5.00 -28.34
CA MET A 435 5.00 4.34 -28.68
C MET A 435 4.98 3.70 -30.06
N LYS A 436 5.62 4.33 -31.08
CA LYS A 436 5.63 3.81 -32.45
C LYS A 436 6.38 2.50 -32.56
N GLU A 437 7.55 2.42 -31.91
CA GLU A 437 8.40 1.23 -31.86
C GLU A 437 7.69 0.11 -31.09
N ALA A 438 7.12 0.42 -29.93
CA ALA A 438 6.34 -0.53 -29.13
C ALA A 438 5.18 -1.13 -29.94
N GLU A 439 4.42 -0.29 -30.62
CA GLU A 439 3.26 -0.72 -31.42
C GLU A 439 3.64 -1.59 -32.63
N LEU A 440 4.74 -1.27 -33.30
CA LEU A 440 5.25 -2.06 -34.42
C LEU A 440 5.60 -3.47 -33.96
N ILE A 441 6.47 -3.60 -32.93
CA ILE A 441 6.87 -4.89 -32.40
C ILE A 441 5.65 -5.67 -31.88
N CYS A 442 4.75 -5.03 -31.13
CA CYS A 442 3.54 -5.65 -30.63
C CYS A 442 2.67 -6.18 -31.79
N GLY A 443 2.53 -5.41 -32.88
CA GLY A 443 1.76 -5.81 -34.05
C GLY A 443 2.31 -7.03 -34.73
N ASP A 444 3.64 -7.16 -34.87
CA ASP A 444 4.30 -8.33 -35.48
C ASP A 444 4.19 -9.58 -34.58
N LEU A 445 4.41 -9.41 -33.28
CA LEU A 445 4.19 -10.50 -32.32
C LEU A 445 2.74 -10.99 -32.27
N LEU A 446 1.74 -10.09 -32.39
CA LEU A 446 0.33 -10.47 -32.43
C LEU A 446 -0.06 -11.26 -33.68
N LYS A 447 0.64 -11.10 -34.79
CA LYS A 447 0.45 -11.94 -35.99
C LYS A 447 0.92 -13.38 -35.72
N LYS A 448 2.05 -13.53 -35.01
CA LYS A 448 2.63 -14.83 -34.65
C LYS A 448 1.87 -15.49 -33.49
N TYR A 449 1.50 -14.72 -32.48
CA TYR A 449 0.81 -15.17 -31.26
C TYR A 449 -0.60 -14.55 -31.14
N PRO A 450 -1.53 -14.83 -32.07
CA PRO A 450 -2.88 -14.29 -31.99
C PRO A 450 -3.59 -14.79 -30.74
N GLY A 451 -4.15 -13.86 -29.96
CA GLY A 451 -4.80 -14.17 -28.70
C GLY A 451 -3.86 -14.28 -27.49
N HIS A 452 -2.62 -13.84 -27.59
CA HIS A 452 -1.73 -13.71 -26.44
C HIS A 452 -2.23 -12.56 -25.55
N PRO A 453 -2.57 -12.80 -24.25
CA PRO A 453 -3.25 -11.81 -23.41
C PRO A 453 -2.45 -10.54 -23.20
N GLY A 454 -1.15 -10.64 -22.88
CA GLY A 454 -0.29 -9.48 -22.65
C GLY A 454 -0.10 -8.61 -23.90
N LEU A 455 0.07 -9.20 -25.07
CA LEU A 455 0.15 -8.45 -26.33
C LEU A 455 -1.20 -7.75 -26.65
N MET A 456 -2.32 -8.42 -26.38
CA MET A 456 -3.64 -7.82 -26.54
C MET A 456 -3.87 -6.68 -25.55
N LYS A 457 -3.37 -6.76 -24.33
CA LYS A 457 -3.39 -5.66 -23.35
C LYS A 457 -2.59 -4.45 -23.84
N PHE A 458 -1.38 -4.64 -24.36
CA PHE A 458 -0.59 -3.57 -24.98
C PHE A 458 -1.33 -2.93 -26.18
N ARG A 459 -1.88 -3.77 -27.08
CA ARG A 459 -2.67 -3.25 -28.22
C ARG A 459 -3.89 -2.44 -27.75
N CYS A 460 -4.63 -2.90 -26.75
CA CYS A 460 -5.71 -2.12 -26.14
C CYS A 460 -5.20 -0.78 -25.60
N ARG A 461 -4.08 -0.75 -24.87
CA ARG A 461 -3.48 0.49 -24.37
C ARG A 461 -3.22 1.50 -25.49
N PHE A 462 -2.53 1.07 -26.54
CA PHE A 462 -2.21 1.94 -27.67
C PHE A 462 -3.47 2.51 -28.33
N LEU A 463 -4.52 1.70 -28.45
CA LEU A 463 -5.80 2.14 -28.99
C LEU A 463 -6.52 3.11 -28.05
N MET A 464 -6.50 2.86 -26.74
CA MET A 464 -7.15 3.71 -25.74
C MET A 464 -6.49 5.09 -25.62
N GLU A 465 -5.17 5.18 -25.74
CA GLU A 465 -4.47 6.47 -25.76
C GLU A 465 -4.90 7.36 -26.94
N ARG A 466 -5.34 6.74 -28.05
CA ARG A 466 -5.87 7.40 -29.24
C ARG A 466 -7.40 7.36 -29.32
N ALA A 467 -8.09 6.92 -28.29
CA ALA A 467 -9.55 6.75 -28.32
C ALA A 467 -10.31 8.07 -28.52
N GLY A 468 -9.70 9.22 -28.24
CA GLY A 468 -10.25 10.52 -28.58
C GLY A 468 -10.39 10.72 -30.08
N GLU A 469 -9.53 10.10 -30.91
CA GLU A 469 -9.51 10.24 -32.36
C GLU A 469 -10.24 9.07 -33.07
N ASN A 470 -10.11 7.83 -32.57
CA ASN A 470 -10.66 6.64 -33.21
C ASN A 470 -11.21 5.61 -32.19
N ARG A 471 -12.24 6.04 -31.45
CA ARG A 471 -12.88 5.21 -30.42
C ARG A 471 -13.47 3.90 -30.94
N LEU A 472 -14.03 3.90 -32.15
CA LEU A 472 -14.65 2.70 -32.74
C LEU A 472 -13.67 1.56 -32.97
N GLU A 473 -12.40 1.85 -33.26
CA GLU A 473 -11.37 0.82 -33.42
C GLU A 473 -11.05 0.19 -32.04
N ALA A 474 -10.91 1.01 -31.02
CA ALA A 474 -10.69 0.53 -29.64
C ALA A 474 -11.86 -0.36 -29.16
N GLU A 475 -13.11 0.06 -29.39
CA GLU A 475 -14.30 -0.71 -29.03
C GLU A 475 -14.32 -2.09 -29.72
N ARG A 476 -14.11 -2.13 -31.04
CA ARG A 476 -14.10 -3.39 -31.82
C ARG A 476 -13.00 -4.33 -31.36
N PHE A 477 -11.80 -3.81 -31.09
CA PHE A 477 -10.70 -4.63 -30.61
C PHE A 477 -10.98 -5.16 -29.21
N LEU A 478 -11.51 -4.32 -28.33
CA LEU A 478 -11.86 -4.69 -26.97
C LEU A 478 -12.97 -5.74 -26.92
N GLU A 479 -13.99 -5.67 -27.78
CA GLU A 479 -15.01 -6.71 -27.90
C GLU A 479 -14.39 -8.06 -28.29
N LYS A 480 -13.40 -8.05 -29.20
CA LYS A 480 -12.66 -9.27 -29.55
C LYS A 480 -11.86 -9.79 -28.37
N ALA A 481 -11.19 -8.92 -27.59
CA ALA A 481 -10.42 -9.31 -26.42
C ALA A 481 -11.33 -9.90 -25.34
N LEU A 482 -12.46 -9.30 -25.05
CA LEU A 482 -13.44 -9.79 -24.05
C LEU A 482 -14.15 -11.08 -24.45
N LYS A 483 -14.23 -11.42 -25.73
CA LYS A 483 -14.68 -12.75 -26.16
C LYS A 483 -13.70 -13.85 -25.79
N LEU A 484 -12.39 -13.55 -25.79
CA LEU A 484 -11.33 -14.49 -25.42
C LEU A 484 -11.10 -14.51 -23.89
N PHE A 485 -11.19 -13.35 -23.25
CA PHE A 485 -10.88 -13.14 -21.84
C PHE A 485 -12.00 -12.35 -21.14
N PRO A 486 -13.18 -12.97 -20.92
CA PRO A 486 -14.38 -12.24 -20.44
C PRO A 486 -14.25 -11.71 -19.01
N GLU A 487 -13.35 -12.26 -18.22
CA GLU A 487 -13.14 -11.90 -16.82
C GLU A 487 -11.80 -11.15 -16.56
N ASP A 488 -11.05 -10.83 -17.62
CA ASP A 488 -9.77 -10.12 -17.43
C ASP A 488 -10.00 -8.66 -16.99
N GLY A 489 -9.42 -8.30 -15.86
CA GLY A 489 -9.62 -6.99 -15.23
C GLY A 489 -9.16 -5.81 -16.10
N TYR A 490 -8.10 -5.96 -16.90
CA TYR A 490 -7.66 -4.91 -17.83
C TYR A 490 -8.70 -4.63 -18.91
N PHE A 491 -9.21 -5.67 -19.56
CA PHE A 491 -10.19 -5.51 -20.63
C PHE A 491 -11.53 -4.99 -20.09
N LEU A 492 -11.95 -5.46 -18.91
CA LEU A 492 -13.15 -4.94 -18.24
C LEU A 492 -13.00 -3.47 -17.86
N LYS A 493 -11.82 -3.07 -17.36
CA LYS A 493 -11.52 -1.67 -17.06
C LYS A 493 -11.61 -0.78 -18.28
N TYR A 494 -11.00 -1.16 -19.41
CA TYR A 494 -11.09 -0.38 -20.63
C TYR A 494 -12.52 -0.31 -21.21
N LYS A 495 -13.31 -1.38 -21.03
CA LYS A 495 -14.74 -1.33 -21.38
C LYS A 495 -15.49 -0.31 -20.50
N ALA A 496 -15.18 -0.26 -19.22
CA ALA A 496 -15.75 0.73 -18.31
C ALA A 496 -15.34 2.17 -18.72
N ASP A 497 -14.07 2.38 -19.09
CA ASP A 497 -13.58 3.67 -19.59
C ASP A 497 -14.36 4.13 -20.84
N ILE A 498 -14.60 3.22 -21.78
CA ILE A 498 -15.37 3.52 -23.00
C ILE A 498 -16.84 3.84 -22.67
N LEU A 499 -17.48 3.06 -21.79
CA LEU A 499 -18.83 3.36 -21.32
C LEU A 499 -18.92 4.74 -20.67
N TRP A 500 -17.89 5.11 -19.90
CA TRP A 500 -17.79 6.44 -19.32
C TRP A 500 -17.72 7.54 -20.40
N MET A 501 -16.82 7.36 -21.38
CA MET A 501 -16.68 8.28 -22.51
C MET A 501 -17.98 8.42 -23.34
N ASN A 502 -18.82 7.40 -23.33
CA ASN A 502 -20.14 7.38 -23.96
C ASN A 502 -21.23 8.05 -23.10
N GLY A 503 -20.93 8.47 -21.88
CA GLY A 503 -21.89 9.05 -20.93
C GLY A 503 -22.73 8.02 -20.18
N GLU A 504 -22.44 6.72 -20.31
CA GLU A 504 -23.15 5.62 -19.64
C GLU A 504 -22.59 5.38 -18.22
N ILE A 505 -22.60 6.46 -17.40
CA ILE A 505 -21.91 6.53 -16.10
C ILE A 505 -22.28 5.38 -15.18
N GLN A 506 -23.56 5.04 -15.06
CA GLN A 506 -24.01 3.98 -14.15
C GLN A 506 -23.50 2.60 -14.58
N LYS A 507 -23.54 2.26 -15.86
CA LYS A 507 -23.00 1.00 -16.39
C LYS A 507 -21.47 0.93 -16.24
N ALA A 508 -20.79 2.05 -16.52
CA ALA A 508 -19.35 2.16 -16.32
C ALA A 508 -18.98 1.90 -14.84
N THR A 509 -19.71 2.53 -13.91
CA THR A 509 -19.50 2.36 -12.47
C THR A 509 -19.71 0.92 -12.02
N GLN A 510 -20.80 0.28 -12.45
CA GLN A 510 -21.05 -1.15 -12.17
C GLN A 510 -19.92 -2.03 -12.66
N LEU A 511 -19.36 -1.73 -13.82
CA LEU A 511 -18.27 -2.51 -14.37
C LEU A 511 -16.95 -2.27 -13.64
N TYR A 512 -16.67 -1.05 -13.16
CA TYR A 512 -15.51 -0.78 -12.30
C TYR A 512 -15.58 -1.57 -10.97
N VAL A 513 -16.77 -1.71 -10.38
CA VAL A 513 -16.94 -2.56 -9.18
C VAL A 513 -16.55 -4.00 -9.51
N GLN A 514 -17.04 -4.55 -10.62
CA GLN A 514 -16.67 -5.90 -11.07
C GLN A 514 -15.14 -6.05 -11.30
N VAL A 515 -14.49 -5.01 -11.84
CA VAL A 515 -13.03 -5.04 -12.04
C VAL A 515 -12.30 -5.21 -10.71
N LYS A 516 -12.71 -4.48 -9.65
CA LYS A 516 -12.11 -4.64 -8.30
C LYS A 516 -12.28 -6.06 -7.74
N GLU A 517 -13.37 -6.72 -8.06
CA GLU A 517 -13.63 -8.11 -7.63
C GLU A 517 -12.83 -9.14 -8.45
N LYS A 518 -12.61 -8.88 -9.75
CA LYS A 518 -12.01 -9.82 -10.70
C LYS A 518 -10.49 -9.77 -10.77
N THR A 519 -9.87 -8.68 -10.35
CA THR A 519 -8.41 -8.56 -10.37
C THR A 519 -7.83 -8.01 -9.07
N SER A 520 -6.70 -8.58 -8.65
CA SER A 520 -5.85 -8.05 -7.59
C SER A 520 -4.66 -7.24 -8.12
N ASN A 521 -4.64 -6.92 -9.42
CA ASN A 521 -3.57 -6.12 -10.03
C ASN A 521 -3.64 -4.67 -9.55
N GLY A 522 -2.67 -4.26 -8.73
CA GLY A 522 -2.60 -2.93 -8.13
C GLY A 522 -2.39 -1.80 -9.14
N ILE A 523 -1.75 -2.06 -10.30
CA ILE A 523 -1.62 -1.08 -11.37
C ILE A 523 -2.99 -0.74 -11.99
N VAL A 524 -3.82 -1.78 -12.22
CA VAL A 524 -5.20 -1.56 -12.69
C VAL A 524 -5.99 -0.74 -11.68
N TRP A 525 -5.84 -1.02 -10.40
CA TRP A 525 -6.51 -0.27 -9.34
C TRP A 525 -6.03 1.19 -9.30
N LEU A 526 -4.72 1.44 -9.41
CA LEU A 526 -4.19 2.81 -9.46
C LEU A 526 -4.70 3.59 -10.68
N GLU A 527 -4.74 2.96 -11.85
CA GLU A 527 -5.32 3.59 -13.04
C GLU A 527 -6.80 3.92 -12.83
N MET A 528 -7.56 3.04 -12.18
CA MET A 528 -8.96 3.31 -11.81
C MET A 528 -9.08 4.46 -10.80
N ASP A 529 -8.24 4.50 -9.77
CA ASP A 529 -8.25 5.56 -8.78
C ASP A 529 -7.94 6.93 -9.40
N ARG A 530 -7.06 6.99 -10.41
CA ARG A 530 -6.84 8.21 -11.22
C ARG A 530 -8.08 8.62 -12.00
N VAL A 531 -8.79 7.67 -12.60
CA VAL A 531 -10.07 7.89 -13.28
C VAL A 531 -11.11 8.40 -12.28
N PHE A 532 -11.20 7.79 -11.09
CA PHE A 532 -12.17 8.20 -10.07
C PHE A 532 -11.88 9.60 -9.53
N ARG A 533 -10.63 9.93 -9.23
CA ARG A 533 -10.24 11.30 -8.86
C ARG A 533 -10.62 12.33 -9.91
N LYS A 534 -10.45 12.00 -11.19
CA LYS A 534 -10.81 12.88 -12.31
C LYS A 534 -12.32 13.11 -12.43
N TYR A 535 -13.11 12.06 -12.25
CA TYR A 535 -14.55 12.09 -12.52
C TYR A 535 -15.43 12.26 -11.26
N LYS A 536 -14.86 12.26 -10.07
CA LYS A 536 -15.59 12.43 -8.82
C LYS A 536 -16.57 13.62 -8.85
N THR A 537 -16.08 14.79 -9.24
CA THR A 537 -16.91 16.01 -9.30
C THR A 537 -18.10 15.86 -10.25
N GLU A 538 -17.92 15.18 -11.39
CA GLU A 538 -19.01 14.93 -12.34
C GLU A 538 -20.08 14.02 -11.75
N VAL A 539 -19.66 12.97 -11.03
CA VAL A 539 -20.58 12.03 -10.36
C VAL A 539 -21.36 12.70 -9.24
N LEU A 540 -20.69 13.50 -8.40
CA LEU A 540 -21.36 14.28 -7.35
C LEU A 540 -22.40 15.23 -7.96
N ARG A 541 -22.06 15.93 -9.05
CA ARG A 541 -23.00 16.76 -9.80
C ARG A 541 -24.16 15.93 -10.37
N LYS A 542 -23.89 14.73 -10.88
CA LYS A 542 -24.92 13.83 -11.41
C LYS A 542 -25.87 13.34 -10.31
N CYS A 543 -25.36 13.04 -9.12
CA CYS A 543 -26.18 12.72 -7.96
C CYS A 543 -27.14 13.88 -7.62
N GLU A 544 -26.63 15.10 -7.53
CA GLU A 544 -27.49 16.28 -7.25
C GLU A 544 -28.53 16.51 -8.36
N GLU A 545 -28.18 16.31 -9.62
CA GLU A 545 -29.11 16.37 -10.77
C GLU A 545 -30.23 15.34 -10.65
N LEU A 546 -29.91 14.07 -10.35
CA LEU A 546 -30.88 13.01 -10.14
C LEU A 546 -31.82 13.35 -8.96
N LEU A 547 -31.26 13.84 -7.87
CA LEU A 547 -32.04 14.27 -6.72
C LEU A 547 -32.98 15.46 -7.02
N SER A 548 -32.58 16.38 -7.88
CA SER A 548 -33.40 17.50 -8.36
C SER A 548 -34.54 17.05 -9.26
N LYS A 549 -34.31 16.03 -10.10
CA LYS A 549 -35.31 15.38 -10.98
C LYS A 549 -36.21 14.38 -10.25
N LYS A 550 -36.05 14.23 -8.93
CA LYS A 550 -36.77 13.26 -8.07
C LYS A 550 -36.46 11.78 -8.37
N SER A 551 -35.41 11.46 -9.14
CA SER A 551 -34.89 10.11 -9.36
C SER A 551 -34.01 9.69 -8.16
N ARG A 552 -34.63 9.55 -6.97
CA ARG A 552 -33.92 9.39 -5.69
C ARG A 552 -33.23 8.04 -5.60
N GLU A 553 -33.89 6.95 -6.04
CA GLU A 553 -33.36 5.59 -6.03
C GLU A 553 -32.16 5.45 -6.96
N GLU A 554 -32.21 6.09 -8.15
CA GLU A 554 -31.06 6.10 -9.07
C GLU A 554 -29.85 6.83 -8.47
N ALA A 555 -30.10 7.95 -7.76
CA ALA A 555 -29.04 8.67 -7.07
C ALA A 555 -28.42 7.81 -5.95
N LEU A 556 -29.24 7.11 -5.15
CA LEU A 556 -28.77 6.23 -4.10
C LEU A 556 -27.96 5.06 -4.68
N GLN A 557 -28.44 4.38 -5.72
CA GLN A 557 -27.72 3.30 -6.39
C GLN A 557 -26.37 3.76 -6.94
N LEU A 558 -26.33 4.93 -7.57
CA LEU A 558 -25.08 5.49 -8.08
C LEU A 558 -24.08 5.73 -6.94
N MET A 559 -24.51 6.35 -5.84
CA MET A 559 -23.63 6.65 -4.72
C MET A 559 -23.21 5.40 -3.95
N GLU A 560 -24.07 4.38 -3.85
CA GLU A 560 -23.72 3.08 -3.27
C GLU A 560 -22.57 2.40 -4.02
N LEU A 561 -22.59 2.43 -5.36
CA LEU A 561 -21.51 1.89 -6.18
C LEU A 561 -20.20 2.70 -6.00
N TRP A 562 -20.30 4.04 -5.96
CA TRP A 562 -19.12 4.89 -5.77
C TRP A 562 -18.50 4.74 -4.37
N ARG A 563 -19.32 4.54 -3.37
CA ARG A 563 -18.85 4.22 -2.01
C ARG A 563 -18.05 2.91 -1.94
N GLN A 564 -18.40 1.90 -2.73
CA GLN A 564 -17.63 0.66 -2.85
C GLN A 564 -16.29 0.89 -3.58
N LEU A 565 -16.25 1.81 -4.54
CA LEU A 565 -15.05 2.11 -5.31
C LEU A 565 -14.02 2.92 -4.52
N ILE A 566 -14.46 3.96 -3.80
CA ILE A 566 -13.62 4.88 -3.02
C ILE A 566 -14.20 5.08 -1.60
N PRO A 567 -14.14 4.06 -0.75
CA PRO A 567 -14.78 4.08 0.57
C PRO A 567 -14.25 5.15 1.52
N GLU A 568 -12.99 5.59 1.34
CA GLU A 568 -12.34 6.59 2.18
C GLU A 568 -12.63 8.05 1.76
N ASP A 569 -13.38 8.26 0.66
CA ASP A 569 -13.63 9.62 0.17
C ASP A 569 -14.84 10.25 0.88
N GLU A 570 -14.58 11.28 1.67
CA GLU A 570 -15.60 11.99 2.46
C GLU A 570 -16.75 12.57 1.63
N GLU A 571 -16.44 13.14 0.46
CA GLU A 571 -17.48 13.76 -0.37
C GLU A 571 -18.43 12.71 -0.94
N VAL A 572 -17.90 11.54 -1.31
CA VAL A 572 -18.70 10.41 -1.78
C VAL A 572 -19.53 9.83 -0.65
N GLN A 573 -18.96 9.67 0.54
CA GLN A 573 -19.72 9.25 1.73
C GLN A 573 -20.83 10.24 2.06
N GLY A 574 -20.52 11.54 2.08
CA GLY A 574 -21.53 12.58 2.33
C GLY A 574 -22.63 12.64 1.27
N ALA A 575 -22.29 12.39 -0.01
CA ALA A 575 -23.27 12.32 -1.09
C ALA A 575 -24.16 11.07 -0.99
N TRP A 576 -23.62 9.96 -0.52
CA TRP A 576 -24.39 8.75 -0.23
C TRP A 576 -25.41 9.01 0.88
N HIS A 577 -25.03 9.64 2.00
CA HIS A 577 -25.97 10.08 3.04
C HIS A 577 -27.01 11.05 2.51
N LEU A 578 -26.62 11.99 1.63
CA LEU A 578 -27.56 12.90 1.00
C LEU A 578 -28.64 12.17 0.17
N ALA A 579 -28.25 11.11 -0.52
CA ALA A 579 -29.15 10.26 -1.28
C ALA A 579 -30.03 9.39 -0.37
N LYS A 580 -29.48 8.80 0.71
CA LYS A 580 -30.22 8.06 1.74
C LYS A 580 -31.29 8.96 2.39
N VAL A 581 -30.92 10.13 2.85
CA VAL A 581 -31.87 11.12 3.37
C VAL A 581 -32.98 11.42 2.38
N ALA A 582 -32.66 11.51 1.08
CA ALA A 582 -33.67 11.76 0.06
C ALA A 582 -34.65 10.61 -0.13
N CYS A 583 -34.19 9.35 0.01
CA CYS A 583 -34.97 8.12 -0.13
C CYS A 583 -35.75 7.77 1.14
N ALA A 584 -35.35 8.23 2.32
CA ALA A 584 -35.98 7.88 3.59
C ALA A 584 -37.51 8.03 3.54
N HIS A 585 -38.25 7.08 4.08
CA HIS A 585 -39.72 7.08 4.07
C HIS A 585 -40.30 7.54 5.40
N THR A 586 -39.58 7.31 6.48
CA THR A 586 -40.02 7.59 7.85
C THR A 586 -39.16 8.68 8.51
N GLN A 587 -39.71 9.29 9.56
CA GLN A 587 -38.99 10.24 10.39
C GLN A 587 -37.81 9.57 11.12
N SER A 588 -37.97 8.32 11.57
CA SER A 588 -36.92 7.54 12.24
C SER A 588 -35.70 7.33 11.33
N GLU A 589 -35.91 6.95 10.08
CA GLU A 589 -34.83 6.79 9.11
C GLU A 589 -34.03 8.08 8.87
N VAL A 590 -34.72 9.25 8.88
CA VAL A 590 -34.04 10.55 8.76
C VAL A 590 -33.24 10.87 10.04
N GLU A 591 -33.75 10.54 11.21
CA GLU A 591 -33.07 10.74 12.51
C GLU A 591 -31.83 9.83 12.63
N GLU A 592 -31.91 8.58 12.16
CA GLU A 592 -30.79 7.65 12.10
C GLU A 592 -29.66 8.20 11.23
N GLU A 593 -29.99 8.70 10.03
CA GLU A 593 -28.99 9.31 9.14
C GLU A 593 -28.35 10.56 9.74
N ILE A 594 -29.12 11.38 10.47
CA ILE A 594 -28.57 12.54 11.19
C ILE A 594 -27.57 12.07 12.25
N ALA A 595 -27.88 11.01 13.00
CA ALA A 595 -27.00 10.49 14.05
C ALA A 595 -25.69 9.97 13.44
N GLU A 596 -25.76 9.17 12.35
CA GLU A 596 -24.58 8.67 11.64
C GLU A 596 -23.69 9.82 11.10
N ILE A 597 -24.30 10.83 10.48
CA ILE A 597 -23.57 11.98 9.95
C ILE A 597 -22.92 12.80 11.08
N CYS A 598 -23.63 13.03 12.20
CA CYS A 598 -23.09 13.77 13.35
C CYS A 598 -21.91 13.03 13.97
N GLU A 599 -21.96 11.71 14.09
CA GLU A 599 -20.83 10.89 14.58
C GLU A 599 -19.58 11.08 13.73
N VAL A 600 -19.73 11.11 12.40
CA VAL A 600 -18.60 11.36 11.49
C VAL A 600 -18.03 12.77 11.65
N ILE A 601 -18.88 13.79 11.76
CA ILE A 601 -18.45 15.19 11.87
C ILE A 601 -17.85 15.52 13.25
N GLU A 602 -18.38 14.93 14.33
CA GLU A 602 -17.92 15.17 15.70
C GLU A 602 -16.71 14.35 16.10
N THR A 603 -16.38 13.28 15.36
CA THR A 603 -15.16 12.50 15.58
C THR A 603 -13.96 13.37 15.18
N PRO A 604 -13.09 13.79 16.12
CA PRO A 604 -11.93 14.59 15.77
C PRO A 604 -11.06 13.74 14.80
N MET A 605 -10.91 14.16 13.56
CA MET A 605 -9.79 13.68 12.77
C MET A 605 -8.53 14.07 13.52
N LEU A 606 -7.69 13.08 13.85
CA LEU A 606 -6.48 13.21 14.68
C LEU A 606 -5.41 14.14 14.05
N THR A 607 -5.75 14.91 13.03
CA THR A 607 -4.80 15.78 12.34
C THR A 607 -5.48 17.04 11.83
N SER A 608 -5.11 18.17 12.40
CA SER A 608 -5.34 19.57 11.98
C SER A 608 -6.76 20.13 12.07
N ALA A 609 -6.85 21.41 12.46
CA ALA A 609 -8.10 22.17 12.48
C ALA A 609 -8.85 22.09 11.14
N PRO A 610 -10.19 21.92 11.15
CA PRO A 610 -10.96 21.81 9.91
C PRO A 610 -10.80 23.07 9.06
N LYS A 611 -10.32 22.89 7.82
CA LYS A 611 -10.28 23.97 6.85
C LYS A 611 -11.72 24.29 6.44
N THR A 612 -12.03 25.58 6.30
CA THR A 612 -13.30 26.05 5.74
C THR A 612 -13.53 25.39 4.36
N GLY A 613 -14.44 24.41 4.29
CA GLY A 613 -14.76 23.64 3.09
C GLY A 613 -14.84 22.13 3.28
N GLU A 614 -14.33 21.60 4.38
CA GLU A 614 -14.47 20.18 4.74
C GLU A 614 -15.92 19.82 5.03
N HIS A 615 -16.31 18.58 4.72
CA HIS A 615 -17.65 18.02 4.92
C HIS A 615 -18.79 18.64 4.10
N THR A 616 -18.49 19.24 2.92
CA THR A 616 -19.50 19.93 2.11
C THR A 616 -20.72 19.06 1.80
N MET A 617 -20.55 17.80 1.43
CA MET A 617 -21.65 16.91 1.09
C MET A 617 -22.41 16.43 2.33
N TYR A 618 -21.73 16.19 3.46
CA TYR A 618 -22.38 15.91 4.74
C TYR A 618 -23.24 17.09 5.22
N ARG A 619 -22.74 18.32 5.07
CA ARG A 619 -23.52 19.54 5.37
C ARG A 619 -24.79 19.65 4.52
N LYS A 620 -24.70 19.31 3.22
CA LYS A 620 -25.87 19.24 2.34
C LYS A 620 -26.86 18.17 2.80
N ALA A 621 -26.35 16.98 3.20
CA ALA A 621 -27.18 15.89 3.71
C ALA A 621 -27.91 16.29 4.99
N LEU A 622 -27.22 16.85 5.99
CA LEU A 622 -27.82 17.36 7.22
C LEU A 622 -28.87 18.43 6.96
N THR A 623 -28.54 19.43 6.13
CA THR A 623 -29.51 20.51 5.80
C THR A 623 -30.76 19.93 5.15
N ARG A 624 -30.62 18.92 4.31
CA ARG A 624 -31.78 18.24 3.69
C ARG A 624 -32.56 17.43 4.74
N ALA A 625 -31.87 16.75 5.65
CA ALA A 625 -32.50 15.99 6.72
C ALA A 625 -33.36 16.90 7.62
N TRP A 626 -32.81 18.05 8.07
CA TRP A 626 -33.55 19.01 8.87
C TRP A 626 -34.80 19.55 8.14
N LYS A 627 -34.67 19.84 6.83
CA LYS A 627 -35.86 20.25 6.04
C LYS A 627 -36.91 19.16 5.98
N ARG A 628 -36.53 17.89 5.91
CA ARG A 628 -37.49 16.78 5.93
C ARG A 628 -38.16 16.59 7.27
N LEU A 629 -37.52 16.98 8.34
CA LEU A 629 -38.09 16.98 9.71
C LEU A 629 -38.92 18.24 9.99
N GLY A 630 -39.08 19.13 9.00
CA GLY A 630 -39.96 20.31 9.11
C GLY A 630 -39.27 21.63 9.45
N TYR A 631 -37.92 21.66 9.51
CA TYR A 631 -37.20 22.92 9.70
C TYR A 631 -37.39 23.86 8.51
N PRO A 632 -37.63 25.15 8.73
CA PRO A 632 -37.57 26.18 7.70
C PRO A 632 -36.19 26.18 7.01
N ALA A 633 -36.16 26.46 5.70
CA ALA A 633 -34.97 26.27 4.88
C ALA A 633 -33.71 26.97 5.41
N GLU A 634 -33.86 28.21 5.88
CA GLU A 634 -32.74 29.00 6.40
C GLU A 634 -32.29 28.52 7.79
N LEU A 635 -33.23 28.17 8.64
CA LEU A 635 -32.94 27.64 9.98
C LEU A 635 -32.32 26.23 9.91
N ALA A 636 -32.68 25.42 8.91
CA ALA A 636 -32.03 24.14 8.64
C ALA A 636 -30.54 24.31 8.27
N LYS A 637 -30.19 25.31 7.46
CA LYS A 637 -28.80 25.68 7.13
C LYS A 637 -28.02 26.11 8.38
N LEU A 638 -28.60 27.01 9.19
CA LEU A 638 -27.97 27.51 10.39
C LEU A 638 -27.78 26.40 11.44
N ARG A 639 -28.75 25.49 11.57
CA ARG A 639 -28.58 24.30 12.43
C ARG A 639 -27.44 23.38 11.98
N THR A 640 -27.35 23.12 10.67
CA THR A 640 -26.22 22.36 10.11
C THR A 640 -24.89 23.01 10.47
N GLN A 641 -24.80 24.33 10.31
CA GLN A 641 -23.57 25.07 10.62
C GLN A 641 -23.26 25.01 12.12
N THR A 642 -24.25 25.10 13.00
CA THR A 642 -24.08 24.95 14.46
C THR A 642 -23.47 23.61 14.86
N ILE A 643 -23.78 22.52 14.14
CA ILE A 643 -23.22 21.20 14.39
C ILE A 643 -21.76 21.15 13.88
N CYS A 644 -21.49 21.74 12.72
CA CYS A 644 -20.19 21.66 12.05
C CYS A 644 -19.14 22.64 12.60
N THR A 645 -19.49 23.60 13.46
CA THR A 645 -18.53 24.55 13.98
C THR A 645 -18.23 24.31 15.48
N SER A 646 -16.95 24.43 15.83
CA SER A 646 -16.47 24.47 17.22
C SER A 646 -16.04 25.88 17.65
N ASP A 647 -16.10 26.88 16.76
CA ASP A 647 -15.66 28.24 17.01
C ASP A 647 -16.76 29.01 17.75
N GLU A 648 -16.45 29.48 18.96
CA GLU A 648 -17.40 30.24 19.80
C GLU A 648 -17.80 31.57 19.14
N SER A 649 -16.91 32.23 18.47
CA SER A 649 -17.18 33.51 17.79
C SER A 649 -18.14 33.31 16.62
N GLU A 650 -18.02 32.21 15.89
CA GLU A 650 -18.95 31.82 14.85
C GLU A 650 -20.31 31.45 15.42
N LEU A 651 -20.38 30.76 16.56
CA LEU A 651 -21.61 30.42 17.23
C LEU A 651 -22.32 31.68 17.73
N GLU A 652 -21.62 32.69 18.24
CA GLU A 652 -22.19 33.98 18.62
C GLU A 652 -22.77 34.73 17.41
N TRP A 653 -22.00 34.78 16.32
CA TRP A 653 -22.45 35.35 15.06
C TRP A 653 -23.73 34.67 14.57
N LEU A 654 -23.78 33.33 14.55
CA LEU A 654 -24.97 32.57 14.17
C LEU A 654 -26.17 32.89 15.05
N SER A 655 -25.97 32.99 16.39
CA SER A 655 -27.02 33.39 17.33
C SER A 655 -27.60 34.77 17.04
N GLU A 656 -26.74 35.73 16.67
CA GLU A 656 -27.17 37.07 16.28
C GLU A 656 -27.89 37.07 14.92
N GLN A 657 -27.45 36.27 13.96
CA GLN A 657 -28.15 36.10 12.67
C GLN A 657 -29.57 35.56 12.87
N VAL A 658 -29.77 34.63 13.78
CA VAL A 658 -31.10 34.11 14.12
C VAL A 658 -31.95 35.19 14.80
N ARG A 659 -31.37 36.03 15.67
CA ARG A 659 -32.08 37.11 16.37
C ARG A 659 -32.47 38.28 15.47
N SER A 660 -31.57 38.66 14.56
CA SER A 660 -31.72 39.84 13.66
C SER A 660 -32.64 39.59 12.47
N ARG A 661 -32.97 38.34 12.16
CA ARG A 661 -33.88 38.03 11.05
C ARG A 661 -35.31 38.42 11.39
N GLN A 662 -35.99 38.96 10.40
CA GLN A 662 -37.46 39.12 10.46
C GLN A 662 -38.10 37.74 10.25
N ILE A 663 -38.20 36.98 11.34
CA ILE A 663 -38.68 35.60 11.33
C ILE A 663 -40.21 35.61 11.37
N HIS A 664 -40.87 34.88 10.50
CA HIS A 664 -42.32 34.70 10.54
C HIS A 664 -42.73 34.01 11.83
N ARG A 665 -43.93 34.35 12.35
CA ARG A 665 -44.44 33.82 13.62
C ARG A 665 -44.41 32.30 13.69
N GLU A 666 -44.65 31.62 12.57
CA GLU A 666 -44.60 30.16 12.42
C GLU A 666 -43.18 29.57 12.58
N GLU A 667 -42.14 30.39 12.36
CA GLU A 667 -40.73 29.97 12.44
C GLU A 667 -40.11 30.31 13.80
N CYS A 668 -40.77 31.14 14.63
CA CYS A 668 -40.21 31.62 15.90
C CYS A 668 -39.88 30.47 16.87
N ALA A 669 -40.71 29.44 16.92
CA ALA A 669 -40.48 28.28 17.78
C ALA A 669 -39.14 27.60 17.40
N TRP A 670 -38.88 27.36 16.13
CA TRP A 670 -37.65 26.79 15.62
C TRP A 670 -36.42 27.69 15.89
N ALA A 671 -36.58 29.00 15.71
CA ALA A 671 -35.51 29.97 15.94
C ALA A 671 -35.10 30.01 17.43
N TYR A 672 -36.03 30.08 18.37
CA TYR A 672 -35.71 30.05 19.80
C TYR A 672 -35.10 28.72 20.23
N LYS A 673 -35.55 27.60 19.67
CA LYS A 673 -34.94 26.28 19.92
C LYS A 673 -33.47 26.28 19.42
N LEU A 674 -33.18 26.77 18.22
CA LEU A 674 -31.83 26.82 17.66
C LEU A 674 -30.92 27.76 18.50
N ILE A 675 -31.40 28.92 18.96
CA ILE A 675 -30.62 29.78 19.85
C ILE A 675 -30.31 29.03 21.14
N GLY A 676 -31.27 28.28 21.69
CA GLY A 676 -31.06 27.44 22.85
C GLY A 676 -29.96 26.41 22.65
N ASP A 677 -29.95 25.71 21.50
CA ASP A 677 -28.90 24.73 21.13
C ASP A 677 -27.54 25.39 21.06
N ILE A 678 -27.43 26.56 20.42
CA ILE A 678 -26.17 27.32 20.32
C ILE A 678 -25.66 27.69 21.70
N ARG A 679 -26.52 28.23 22.58
CA ARG A 679 -26.15 28.60 23.95
C ARG A 679 -25.76 27.40 24.82
N LYS A 680 -26.42 26.25 24.63
CA LYS A 680 -26.06 25.01 25.30
C LYS A 680 -24.65 24.54 24.86
N LYS A 681 -24.35 24.60 23.56
CA LYS A 681 -23.03 24.26 23.00
C LYS A 681 -21.93 25.17 23.54
N GLN A 682 -22.22 26.46 23.80
CA GLN A 682 -21.30 27.42 24.44
C GLN A 682 -21.19 27.23 25.97
N GLY A 683 -21.81 26.21 26.58
CA GLY A 683 -21.81 26.00 28.03
C GLY A 683 -22.73 26.96 28.79
N GLN A 684 -23.48 27.81 28.10
CA GLN A 684 -24.38 28.81 28.68
C GLN A 684 -25.77 28.19 29.01
N THR A 685 -25.77 27.18 29.88
CA THR A 685 -26.97 26.35 30.18
C THR A 685 -28.18 27.18 30.60
N ARG A 686 -27.99 28.19 31.46
CA ARG A 686 -29.09 29.05 31.92
C ARG A 686 -29.75 29.83 30.78
N GLU A 687 -28.96 30.37 29.87
CA GLU A 687 -29.46 31.11 28.69
C GLU A 687 -30.12 30.17 27.68
N ALA A 688 -29.53 28.96 27.50
CA ALA A 688 -30.14 27.95 26.67
C ALA A 688 -31.56 27.63 27.10
N PHE A 689 -31.78 27.36 28.41
CA PHE A 689 -33.12 27.06 28.95
C PHE A 689 -34.04 28.24 28.88
N ALA A 690 -33.58 29.50 29.04
CA ALA A 690 -34.38 30.68 28.85
C ALA A 690 -34.95 30.79 27.42
N ASN A 691 -34.19 30.36 26.42
CA ASN A 691 -34.64 30.32 25.03
C ASN A 691 -35.55 29.11 24.77
N TYR A 692 -35.25 27.93 25.28
CA TYR A 692 -36.13 26.76 25.16
C TYR A 692 -37.53 27.05 25.78
N LYS A 693 -37.59 27.78 26.85
CA LYS A 693 -38.87 28.20 27.46
C LYS A 693 -39.71 29.07 26.52
N LYS A 694 -39.07 29.96 25.74
CA LYS A 694 -39.79 30.81 24.76
C LYS A 694 -40.38 30.00 23.60
N VAL A 695 -39.85 28.79 23.31
CA VAL A 695 -40.43 27.89 22.28
C VAL A 695 -41.89 27.55 22.63
N LEU A 696 -42.22 27.45 23.92
CA LEU A 696 -43.53 27.09 24.43
C LEU A 696 -44.61 28.16 24.19
N ASP A 697 -44.20 29.39 23.88
CA ASP A 697 -45.12 30.51 23.56
C ASP A 697 -45.68 30.41 22.14
N TYR A 698 -45.18 29.44 21.32
CA TYR A 698 -45.55 29.30 19.93
C TYR A 698 -46.10 27.89 19.65
N GLU A 699 -46.84 27.77 18.54
CA GLU A 699 -47.30 26.48 18.05
C GLU A 699 -46.11 25.63 17.58
N MET A 700 -46.01 24.41 18.08
CA MET A 700 -44.91 23.50 17.79
C MET A 700 -45.37 22.38 16.88
N PRO A 701 -44.70 22.17 15.73
CA PRO A 701 -44.83 20.94 14.93
C PRO A 701 -44.45 19.70 15.72
N SER A 702 -44.98 18.54 15.33
CA SER A 702 -44.79 17.28 16.07
C SER A 702 -43.34 16.93 16.34
N TYR A 703 -42.48 17.15 15.36
CA TYR A 703 -41.05 16.90 15.51
C TYR A 703 -40.39 17.83 16.53
N LEU A 704 -40.72 19.12 16.51
CA LEU A 704 -40.18 20.07 17.48
C LEU A 704 -40.63 19.73 18.91
N LYS A 705 -41.85 19.28 19.09
CA LYS A 705 -42.32 18.76 20.38
C LYS A 705 -41.48 17.60 20.88
N THR A 706 -41.16 16.66 20.00
CA THR A 706 -40.30 15.51 20.33
C THR A 706 -38.89 15.95 20.71
N GLU A 707 -38.29 16.91 20.00
CA GLU A 707 -36.96 17.44 20.34
C GLU A 707 -36.98 18.17 21.70
N MET A 708 -37.98 18.99 21.95
CA MET A 708 -38.13 19.69 23.24
C MET A 708 -38.29 18.69 24.38
N TYR A 709 -39.06 17.63 24.17
CA TYR A 709 -39.19 16.55 25.15
C TYR A 709 -37.81 15.90 25.45
N ARG A 710 -37.04 15.54 24.43
CA ARG A 710 -35.71 14.95 24.59
C ARG A 710 -34.75 15.87 25.35
N ILE A 711 -34.75 17.19 25.04
CA ILE A 711 -33.94 18.19 25.74
C ILE A 711 -34.27 18.22 27.22
N TYR A 712 -35.54 18.32 27.58
CA TYR A 712 -35.95 18.41 28.98
C TYR A 712 -35.68 17.13 29.77
N ILE A 713 -35.86 15.96 29.14
CA ILE A 713 -35.57 14.68 29.78
C ILE A 713 -34.07 14.48 29.95
N SER A 714 -33.25 14.81 28.92
CA SER A 714 -31.79 14.72 29.03
C SER A 714 -31.26 15.58 30.19
N ASP A 715 -31.77 16.83 30.33
CA ASP A 715 -31.32 17.71 31.39
C ASP A 715 -31.75 17.24 32.80
N LEU A 716 -32.90 16.60 32.89
CA LEU A 716 -33.36 16.00 34.15
C LEU A 716 -32.60 14.72 34.54
N THR A 717 -31.97 14.05 33.56
CA THR A 717 -31.28 12.77 33.76
C THR A 717 -29.78 12.91 34.04
N GLU A 718 -29.20 14.09 33.85
CA GLU A 718 -27.79 14.35 34.21
C GLU A 718 -27.56 14.21 35.73
N GLY A 719 -27.80 13.04 36.29
CA GLY A 719 -27.57 12.71 37.71
C GLY A 719 -28.43 11.60 38.31
N SER A 720 -29.32 10.96 37.58
CA SER A 720 -30.17 9.91 38.15
C SER A 720 -30.59 8.79 37.19
N GLU A 721 -30.06 7.57 37.40
CA GLU A 721 -30.40 6.33 36.68
C GLU A 721 -31.90 6.00 36.68
N ARG A 722 -32.63 6.40 37.73
CA ARG A 722 -34.08 6.19 37.88
C ARG A 722 -34.91 6.94 36.83
N ILE A 723 -34.51 8.17 36.51
CA ILE A 723 -35.20 9.02 35.54
C ILE A 723 -35.01 8.49 34.12
N THR A 724 -33.82 7.98 33.80
CA THR A 724 -33.50 7.37 32.47
C THR A 724 -34.41 6.18 32.19
N ASN A 725 -34.60 5.29 33.14
CA ASN A 725 -35.49 4.13 33.01
C ASN A 725 -36.96 4.52 32.89
N PHE A 726 -37.35 5.62 33.51
CA PHE A 726 -38.70 6.13 33.47
C PHE A 726 -39.04 6.85 32.17
N ALA A 727 -38.13 7.64 31.64
CA ALA A 727 -38.28 8.34 30.36
C ALA A 727 -38.49 7.42 29.14
N LYS A 728 -38.16 6.14 29.26
CA LYS A 728 -38.43 5.12 28.23
C LYS A 728 -39.86 4.59 28.21
N LYS A 729 -40.72 4.98 29.13
CA LYS A 729 -42.12 4.50 29.17
C LYS A 729 -43.02 5.37 28.31
N ALA A 730 -43.87 4.74 27.48
CA ALA A 730 -44.80 5.43 26.58
C ALA A 730 -45.75 6.42 27.29
N ASP A 731 -46.16 6.10 28.51
CA ASP A 731 -47.07 6.91 29.31
C ASP A 731 -46.49 8.28 29.69
N VAL A 732 -45.16 8.37 29.86
CA VAL A 732 -44.48 9.63 30.15
C VAL A 732 -44.53 10.57 28.96
N THR A 733 -44.41 10.06 27.76
CA THR A 733 -44.46 10.87 26.53
C THR A 733 -45.82 11.52 26.35
N THR A 734 -46.90 10.78 26.63
CA THR A 734 -48.27 11.29 26.55
C THR A 734 -48.53 12.34 27.64
N ALA A 735 -48.13 12.07 28.86
CA ALA A 735 -48.27 13.01 29.99
C ALA A 735 -47.44 14.28 29.77
N PHE A 736 -46.22 14.15 29.25
CA PHE A 736 -45.33 15.26 28.93
C PHE A 736 -45.90 16.16 27.83
N ASN A 737 -46.41 15.60 26.74
CA ASN A 737 -46.97 16.39 25.65
C ASN A 737 -48.24 17.13 26.11
N SER A 738 -49.13 16.48 26.88
CA SER A 738 -50.30 17.12 27.48
C SER A 738 -49.93 18.23 28.44
N TRP A 739 -48.84 18.06 29.16
CA TRP A 739 -48.37 19.01 30.15
C TRP A 739 -47.64 20.20 29.52
N LEU A 740 -46.77 20.00 28.49
CA LEU A 740 -46.14 21.05 27.71
C LEU A 740 -47.17 22.02 27.10
N ASP A 741 -48.26 21.49 26.59
CA ASP A 741 -49.36 22.30 26.04
C ASP A 741 -50.07 23.15 27.11
N LYS A 742 -49.95 22.79 28.39
CA LYS A 742 -50.71 23.42 29.49
C LYS A 742 -49.91 24.35 30.41
N TYR A 743 -48.66 24.00 30.76
CA TYR A 743 -47.97 24.66 31.89
C TYR A 743 -46.56 25.22 31.57
N GLY A 744 -45.87 24.67 30.66
CA GLY A 744 -44.63 25.21 30.07
C GLY A 744 -43.45 25.60 30.99
N SER A 745 -43.24 25.03 32.18
CA SER A 745 -42.06 25.31 33.00
C SER A 745 -41.23 24.05 33.35
N ILE A 746 -39.90 24.23 33.57
CA ILE A 746 -39.00 23.14 33.92
C ILE A 746 -39.29 22.59 35.32
N GLU A 747 -39.63 23.47 36.27
CA GLU A 747 -40.00 23.10 37.65
C GLU A 747 -41.21 22.17 37.63
N ASP A 748 -42.18 22.47 36.79
CA ASP A 748 -43.38 21.66 36.64
C ASP A 748 -43.09 20.31 35.96
N ILE A 749 -42.14 20.25 35.02
CA ILE A 749 -41.68 18.98 34.42
C ILE A 749 -41.04 18.09 35.49
N LYS A 750 -40.17 18.66 36.33
CA LYS A 750 -39.55 17.93 37.44
C LYS A 750 -40.65 17.41 38.41
N ALA A 751 -41.63 18.20 38.71
CA ALA A 751 -42.76 17.80 39.53
C ALA A 751 -43.58 16.68 38.88
N LEU A 752 -43.82 16.75 37.57
CA LEU A 752 -44.49 15.69 36.80
C LEU A 752 -43.72 14.38 36.82
N VAL A 753 -42.41 14.43 36.50
CA VAL A 753 -41.54 13.24 36.54
C VAL A 753 -41.49 12.63 37.94
N THR A 754 -41.39 13.47 38.99
CA THR A 754 -41.38 12.99 40.39
C THR A 754 -42.67 12.32 40.78
N ARG A 755 -43.83 12.76 40.25
CA ARG A 755 -45.13 12.13 40.52
C ARG A 755 -45.33 10.80 39.76
N LEU A 756 -44.66 10.65 38.62
CA LEU A 756 -44.80 9.46 37.76
C LEU A 756 -43.78 8.38 38.14
N VAL A 757 -42.69 8.70 38.84
CA VAL A 757 -41.74 7.77 39.45
C VAL A 757 -42.22 7.33 40.80
#